data_31259c745dfb00efd5f36824ac9e11a2
#
_entry.id   31259c745dfb00efd5f36824ac9e11a2
#
_cell.length_a   1.000
_cell.length_b   1.000
_cell.length_c   1.000
_cell.angle_alpha   90.00
_cell.angle_beta   90.00
_cell.angle_gamma   90.00
#
_symmetry.space_group_name_H-M   'P 1'
#
loop_
_entity.id
_entity.type
_entity.pdbx_description
1 polymer ?
#
loop_
_entity_poly.entity_id
_entity_poly.type
_entity_poly.pdbx_seq_one_letter_code
_entity_poly.pdbx_strand_id
1 'polypeptide(L)'
;MIDRRTLIRGGTATGLALLASPAPAAGPSVVRIWRACVDTPKTRLAMQELRSGLVALGLARDVREAPDGAGAPTFILSIVAGLASETYEIARSGDTVTVRAASEQALLHAVFDLLERQGALFGLDGTMVPPGGVRRWSLPEAGRPWRAEPAFATRGLLPWPDFLNCISVFNQEDFRAYFAAMLRMRLNLFGMHVYTDTLQPTEAYLSVRFAGAGQQAELETTATRGWGYLPQRTSTYGMGSSELFDRETFGSDAARLAADNWEIADRTAAMLRDGLSFAGDLGIRTGIGFEPYKLPAAIGDALPPEARSHPAGFADSVTAKRLLEARLADLLERYPMVDHVWLWEDETSNWDSRAKDVPISTTAFVQAHDFLRRHAPRKRLVVAGWGGFTRHFARLHQNLPGDIIFSALGDTLGWDPVAEAFGGLEGRERWPIPWLEDDPSMWFPQFRASRIEDDMRRARSLGCQGMLGIHWRHRIVDPTATYFAGAGWDRTLSARTHYARYARSQAAPSRAPALAGLMLDCDTGGAIASTYTGATTPDGHAGHVELSADYQEAFKYRENTPDPAMLLRQRRTAARFEALARLADTALERERLGYLAGFVKFLVPYCDAYRNAHALDAVLVRADALRKAGDAQGARRLVGEEGLPLWLELLPQVRAAIVDFQSVIATRHDLGQLASMQNKLVRIAVERLRLSLEEFLGDLPEEALRAQQAALVPASGAPRLFLPTRPSILRPGETLRLFVVAPGVGADARIGLLHRGLGHTDWSRTAARHEGRAVHSVALGPVEPALGVIEYRVEAEGRTGTISDPPAGGAYHAALLA
;
A
#
# COMPACT_ATOMS: atom_id res chain seq x y z
N MET A 1 56.17 7.63 -21.32
CA MET A 1 56.86 7.97 -20.07
C MET A 1 56.86 9.50 -19.98
N ILE A 2 55.92 10.10 -19.30
CA ILE A 2 55.88 11.50 -18.97
C ILE A 2 55.82 11.57 -17.44
N ASP A 3 56.80 12.29 -16.92
CA ASP A 3 57.24 12.32 -15.53
C ASP A 3 56.17 12.95 -14.57
N ARG A 4 55.97 12.30 -13.44
CA ARG A 4 54.95 12.55 -12.41
C ARG A 4 55.38 13.62 -11.39
N ARG A 5 56.32 14.52 -11.66
CA ARG A 5 56.94 15.40 -10.67
C ARG A 5 56.88 16.89 -10.87
N THR A 6 56.00 17.42 -11.72
CA THR A 6 55.91 18.86 -11.93
C THR A 6 54.49 19.42 -11.85
N LEU A 7 53.79 19.26 -10.72
CA LEU A 7 52.52 19.94 -10.49
C LEU A 7 52.22 20.10 -8.98
N ILE A 8 53.21 20.53 -8.21
CA ILE A 8 52.94 21.08 -6.86
C ILE A 8 53.81 22.29 -6.71
N ARG A 9 53.24 23.47 -7.04
CA ARG A 9 53.56 24.79 -6.45
C ARG A 9 52.80 25.87 -7.25
N GLY A 10 51.69 26.32 -6.71
CA GLY A 10 50.91 27.45 -7.25
C GLY A 10 49.59 27.57 -6.48
N GLY A 11 49.67 27.69 -5.16
CA GLY A 11 48.51 27.99 -4.34
C GLY A 11 48.14 29.46 -4.44
N THR A 12 47.05 29.75 -5.14
CA THR A 12 46.28 30.99 -4.94
C THR A 12 44.89 30.55 -4.49
N ALA A 13 44.56 30.92 -3.26
CA ALA A 13 43.23 30.73 -2.69
C ALA A 13 42.22 31.53 -3.52
N THR A 14 41.63 30.90 -4.50
CA THR A 14 40.39 31.39 -5.13
C THR A 14 39.22 30.80 -4.36
N GLY A 15 38.52 31.64 -3.63
CA GLY A 15 37.34 31.30 -2.91
C GLY A 15 36.35 30.57 -3.86
N LEU A 16 35.99 29.37 -3.51
CA LEU A 16 34.81 28.72 -4.06
C LEU A 16 33.61 29.56 -3.63
N ALA A 17 33.20 30.49 -4.50
CA ALA A 17 31.86 30.99 -4.46
C ALA A 17 30.95 29.78 -4.68
N LEU A 18 30.31 29.31 -3.61
CA LEU A 18 29.13 28.49 -3.68
C LEU A 18 28.16 29.20 -4.64
N LEU A 19 28.08 28.72 -5.87
CA LEU A 19 27.03 29.10 -6.78
C LEU A 19 25.73 28.61 -6.10
N ALA A 20 25.15 29.52 -5.33
CA ALA A 20 23.78 29.36 -4.86
C ALA A 20 22.94 29.09 -6.10
N SER A 21 22.37 27.89 -6.18
CA SER A 21 21.35 27.59 -7.19
C SER A 21 20.35 28.73 -7.19
N PRO A 22 20.01 29.32 -8.34
CA PRO A 22 19.07 30.44 -8.36
C PRO A 22 17.79 29.97 -7.64
N ALA A 23 17.42 30.73 -6.62
CA ALA A 23 16.17 30.50 -5.91
C ALA A 23 15.04 30.39 -6.96
N PRO A 24 14.09 29.46 -6.85
CA PRO A 24 13.00 29.36 -7.78
C PRO A 24 12.34 30.73 -7.91
N ALA A 25 12.01 31.13 -9.14
CA ALA A 25 11.30 32.40 -9.37
C ALA A 25 10.03 32.34 -8.49
N ALA A 26 9.95 33.19 -7.50
CA ALA A 26 8.87 33.19 -6.53
C ALA A 26 7.55 33.38 -7.29
N GLY A 27 6.60 32.50 -7.12
CA GLY A 27 5.22 32.73 -7.51
C GLY A 27 4.69 34.03 -6.89
N PRO A 28 3.50 34.50 -7.23
CA PRO A 28 2.93 35.72 -6.67
C PRO A 28 2.97 35.60 -5.14
N SER A 29 3.41 36.66 -4.49
CA SER A 29 3.57 36.64 -3.03
C SER A 29 2.27 36.30 -2.29
N VAL A 30 1.13 36.64 -2.89
CA VAL A 30 -0.21 36.44 -2.36
C VAL A 30 -1.13 35.88 -3.45
N VAL A 31 -1.94 34.90 -3.11
CA VAL A 31 -3.08 34.38 -3.90
C VAL A 31 -4.33 34.58 -3.07
N ARG A 32 -5.47 34.84 -3.72
CA ARG A 32 -6.77 34.94 -3.07
C ARG A 32 -7.63 33.73 -3.40
N ILE A 33 -8.39 33.26 -2.42
CA ILE A 33 -9.44 32.27 -2.62
C ILE A 33 -10.73 32.86 -2.06
N TRP A 34 -11.78 32.80 -2.86
CA TRP A 34 -13.11 33.18 -2.42
C TRP A 34 -14.07 32.02 -2.55
N ARG A 35 -14.75 31.70 -1.46
CA ARG A 35 -15.78 30.69 -1.43
C ARG A 35 -17.13 31.33 -1.72
N ALA A 36 -17.62 31.20 -2.95
CA ALA A 36 -18.91 31.66 -3.42
C ALA A 36 -20.00 30.56 -3.31
N CYS A 37 -20.00 29.80 -2.22
CA CYS A 37 -20.96 28.75 -1.91
C CYS A 37 -21.18 28.67 -0.40
N VAL A 38 -22.18 27.85 0.00
CA VAL A 38 -22.51 27.62 1.42
C VAL A 38 -21.30 27.13 2.19
N ASP A 39 -21.14 27.63 3.39
CA ASP A 39 -20.09 27.22 4.33
C ASP A 39 -20.43 25.89 4.98
N THR A 40 -19.73 24.85 4.55
CA THR A 40 -19.85 23.50 5.08
C THR A 40 -18.46 22.91 5.35
N PRO A 41 -18.33 21.84 6.15
CA PRO A 41 -17.05 21.16 6.36
C PRO A 41 -16.31 20.83 5.05
N LYS A 42 -17.01 20.32 4.05
CA LYS A 42 -16.39 19.96 2.76
C LYS A 42 -15.94 21.16 1.93
N THR A 43 -16.71 22.25 1.94
CA THR A 43 -16.31 23.48 1.19
C THR A 43 -15.15 24.19 1.89
N ARG A 44 -15.08 24.15 3.23
CA ARG A 44 -13.90 24.60 3.99
C ARG A 44 -12.68 23.73 3.68
N LEU A 45 -12.84 22.40 3.68
CA LEU A 45 -11.78 21.47 3.34
C LEU A 45 -11.25 21.75 1.92
N ALA A 46 -12.13 21.98 0.93
CA ALA A 46 -11.73 22.31 -0.43
C ALA A 46 -10.83 23.58 -0.49
N MET A 47 -11.18 24.59 0.30
CA MET A 47 -10.35 25.80 0.41
C MET A 47 -8.98 25.53 1.05
N GLN A 48 -8.97 24.75 2.13
CA GLN A 48 -7.75 24.42 2.85
C GLN A 48 -6.81 23.56 2.00
N GLU A 49 -7.36 22.58 1.25
CA GLU A 49 -6.60 21.75 0.31
C GLU A 49 -6.02 22.59 -0.83
N LEU A 50 -6.80 23.52 -1.40
CA LEU A 50 -6.27 24.44 -2.41
C LEU A 50 -5.16 25.31 -1.84
N ARG A 51 -5.37 25.86 -0.64
CA ARG A 51 -4.40 26.72 0.05
C ARG A 51 -3.09 25.98 0.31
N SER A 52 -3.15 24.82 0.93
CA SER A 52 -1.96 24.00 1.26
C SER A 52 -1.25 23.49 0.01
N GLY A 53 -1.99 23.08 -1.01
CA GLY A 53 -1.45 22.61 -2.27
C GLY A 53 -0.71 23.69 -3.04
N LEU A 54 -1.25 24.90 -3.12
CA LEU A 54 -0.59 26.05 -3.79
C LEU A 54 0.71 26.44 -3.07
N VAL A 55 0.72 26.42 -1.75
CA VAL A 55 1.93 26.69 -0.95
C VAL A 55 2.96 25.58 -1.15
N ALA A 56 2.56 24.31 -1.06
CA ALA A 56 3.43 23.16 -1.26
C ALA A 56 4.07 23.12 -2.66
N LEU A 57 3.32 23.51 -3.69
CA LEU A 57 3.81 23.63 -5.06
C LEU A 57 4.75 24.83 -5.29
N GLY A 58 4.85 25.75 -4.31
CA GLY A 58 5.63 26.99 -4.45
C GLY A 58 4.97 28.04 -5.34
N LEU A 59 3.69 27.89 -5.66
CA LEU A 59 2.91 28.80 -6.50
C LEU A 59 2.41 30.03 -5.73
N ALA A 60 2.36 29.97 -4.40
CA ALA A 60 2.05 31.08 -3.53
C ALA A 60 2.90 31.01 -2.25
N ARG A 61 3.22 32.15 -1.65
CA ARG A 61 3.81 32.23 -0.30
C ARG A 61 2.74 32.40 0.77
N ASP A 62 1.67 33.10 0.43
CA ASP A 62 0.51 33.32 1.28
C ASP A 62 -0.77 33.16 0.45
N VAL A 63 -1.80 32.61 1.07
CA VAL A 63 -3.11 32.42 0.43
C VAL A 63 -4.16 32.95 1.37
N ARG A 64 -4.90 33.99 0.95
CA ARG A 64 -5.88 34.69 1.75
C ARG A 64 -7.30 34.42 1.28
N GLU A 65 -8.19 34.26 2.23
CA GLU A 65 -9.64 34.26 1.94
C GLU A 65 -10.10 35.72 1.79
N ALA A 66 -10.51 36.11 0.60
CA ALA A 66 -11.04 37.44 0.33
C ALA A 66 -11.89 37.42 -0.94
N PRO A 67 -13.01 38.17 -0.94
CA PRO A 67 -13.70 38.49 -2.17
C PRO A 67 -12.82 39.34 -3.08
N ASP A 68 -13.16 39.47 -4.35
CA ASP A 68 -12.37 40.09 -5.40
C ASP A 68 -11.53 41.29 -4.99
N GLY A 69 -10.31 41.37 -5.54
CA GLY A 69 -9.41 42.48 -5.35
C GLY A 69 -8.36 42.54 -6.46
N ALA A 70 -8.07 43.75 -6.95
CA ALA A 70 -7.07 43.97 -8.00
C ALA A 70 -5.66 43.51 -7.60
N GLY A 71 -4.90 42.92 -8.50
CA GLY A 71 -3.47 42.71 -8.43
C GLY A 71 -2.95 41.38 -7.89
N ALA A 72 -3.80 40.36 -7.69
CA ALA A 72 -3.36 39.02 -7.36
C ALA A 72 -4.26 37.99 -8.02
N PRO A 73 -3.75 36.77 -8.39
CA PRO A 73 -4.58 35.68 -8.88
C PRO A 73 -5.67 35.35 -7.87
N THR A 74 -6.89 35.24 -8.32
CA THR A 74 -8.07 34.96 -7.49
C THR A 74 -8.72 33.64 -7.93
N PHE A 75 -8.95 32.74 -6.99
CA PHE A 75 -9.72 31.50 -7.21
C PHE A 75 -11.11 31.64 -6.59
N ILE A 76 -12.14 31.43 -7.39
CA ILE A 76 -13.54 31.47 -6.94
C ILE A 76 -14.07 30.04 -6.94
N LEU A 77 -14.46 29.54 -5.76
CA LEU A 77 -15.04 28.20 -5.58
C LEU A 77 -16.55 28.30 -5.48
N SER A 78 -17.31 27.67 -6.37
CA SER A 78 -18.75 27.75 -6.41
C SER A 78 -19.43 26.40 -6.69
N ILE A 79 -20.61 26.22 -6.13
CA ILE A 79 -21.51 25.10 -6.42
C ILE A 79 -22.64 25.64 -7.28
N VAL A 80 -22.92 24.98 -8.42
CA VAL A 80 -23.90 25.46 -9.40
C VAL A 80 -24.86 24.34 -9.78
N ALA A 81 -26.14 24.69 -9.96
CA ALA A 81 -27.14 23.75 -10.45
C ALA A 81 -26.95 23.47 -11.96
N GLY A 82 -27.47 22.34 -12.43
CA GLY A 82 -27.49 21.98 -13.86
C GLY A 82 -26.27 21.21 -14.36
N LEU A 83 -25.25 20.96 -13.51
CA LEU A 83 -24.19 20.00 -13.81
C LEU A 83 -24.60 18.60 -13.36
N ALA A 84 -24.16 17.56 -14.08
CA ALA A 84 -24.34 16.19 -13.65
C ALA A 84 -23.53 15.89 -12.36
N SER A 85 -23.97 14.93 -11.59
CA SER A 85 -23.30 14.54 -10.34
C SER A 85 -21.81 14.28 -10.55
N GLU A 86 -20.99 14.74 -9.64
CA GLU A 86 -19.52 14.67 -9.66
C GLU A 86 -18.84 15.46 -10.81
N THR A 87 -19.56 16.20 -11.67
CA THR A 87 -18.94 17.02 -12.71
C THR A 87 -18.55 18.40 -12.21
N TYR A 88 -17.53 18.96 -12.85
CA TYR A 88 -17.06 20.32 -12.58
C TYR A 88 -16.46 20.97 -13.82
N GLU A 89 -16.35 22.29 -13.75
CA GLU A 89 -15.72 23.14 -14.76
C GLU A 89 -14.75 24.10 -14.10
N ILE A 90 -13.57 24.24 -14.68
CA ILE A 90 -12.55 25.22 -14.27
C ILE A 90 -12.35 26.17 -15.46
N ALA A 91 -12.68 27.43 -15.26
CA ALA A 91 -12.59 28.48 -16.27
C ALA A 91 -11.65 29.59 -15.81
N ARG A 92 -11.08 30.34 -16.77
CA ARG A 92 -10.24 31.50 -16.52
C ARG A 92 -10.73 32.73 -17.25
N SER A 93 -10.72 33.88 -16.55
CA SER A 93 -10.95 35.20 -17.09
C SER A 93 -9.95 36.18 -16.47
N GLY A 94 -9.00 36.69 -17.26
CA GLY A 94 -7.89 37.50 -16.73
C GLY A 94 -7.10 36.74 -15.68
N ASP A 95 -6.99 37.29 -14.48
CA ASP A 95 -6.32 36.70 -13.31
C ASP A 95 -7.27 35.88 -12.41
N THR A 96 -8.55 35.78 -12.78
CA THR A 96 -9.54 35.05 -12.03
C THR A 96 -9.72 33.66 -12.60
N VAL A 97 -9.65 32.65 -11.73
CA VAL A 97 -9.94 31.24 -12.00
C VAL A 97 -11.21 30.86 -11.25
N THR A 98 -12.25 30.49 -11.98
CA THR A 98 -13.53 30.09 -11.40
C THR A 98 -13.65 28.55 -11.47
N VAL A 99 -13.89 27.94 -10.32
CA VAL A 99 -14.19 26.51 -10.17
C VAL A 99 -15.68 26.38 -9.90
N ARG A 100 -16.41 25.74 -10.81
CA ARG A 100 -17.85 25.50 -10.73
C ARG A 100 -18.11 24.01 -10.63
N ALA A 101 -18.78 23.54 -9.60
CA ALA A 101 -18.98 22.13 -9.33
C ALA A 101 -20.46 21.80 -9.09
N ALA A 102 -20.86 20.56 -9.40
CA ALA A 102 -22.24 20.09 -9.20
C ALA A 102 -22.60 19.89 -7.71
N SER A 103 -21.61 19.66 -6.85
CA SER A 103 -21.77 19.35 -5.44
C SER A 103 -20.51 19.70 -4.66
N GLU A 104 -20.58 19.63 -3.32
CA GLU A 104 -19.42 19.79 -2.45
C GLU A 104 -18.32 18.75 -2.74
N GLN A 105 -18.72 17.51 -3.01
CA GLN A 105 -17.78 16.44 -3.39
C GLN A 105 -17.12 16.73 -4.73
N ALA A 106 -17.89 17.17 -5.71
CA ALA A 106 -17.33 17.57 -7.00
C ALA A 106 -16.41 18.79 -6.89
N LEU A 107 -16.66 19.70 -5.94
CA LEU A 107 -15.77 20.84 -5.65
C LEU A 107 -14.42 20.40 -5.12
N LEU A 108 -14.39 19.44 -4.17
CA LEU A 108 -13.15 18.81 -3.70
C LEU A 108 -12.39 18.16 -4.85
N HIS A 109 -13.08 17.36 -5.68
CA HIS A 109 -12.49 16.72 -6.86
C HIS A 109 -11.91 17.73 -7.85
N ALA A 110 -12.59 18.86 -8.06
CA ALA A 110 -12.10 19.94 -8.90
C ALA A 110 -10.82 20.59 -8.36
N VAL A 111 -10.74 20.79 -7.05
CA VAL A 111 -9.54 21.32 -6.38
C VAL A 111 -8.37 20.36 -6.58
N PHE A 112 -8.57 19.06 -6.39
CA PHE A 112 -7.50 18.09 -6.59
C PHE A 112 -7.07 18.00 -8.07
N ASP A 113 -8.00 18.01 -9.04
CA ASP A 113 -7.66 18.09 -10.45
C ASP A 113 -6.86 19.37 -10.79
N LEU A 114 -7.27 20.51 -10.23
CA LEU A 114 -6.55 21.76 -10.40
C LEU A 114 -5.11 21.64 -9.89
N LEU A 115 -4.89 21.08 -8.72
CA LEU A 115 -3.57 20.88 -8.14
C LEU A 115 -2.73 19.87 -8.93
N GLU A 116 -3.34 18.78 -9.42
CA GLU A 116 -2.66 17.81 -10.30
C GLU A 116 -2.19 18.45 -11.61
N ARG A 117 -3.00 19.34 -12.20
CA ARG A 117 -2.62 20.11 -13.39
C ARG A 117 -1.50 21.11 -13.10
N GLN A 118 -1.35 21.53 -11.85
CA GLN A 118 -0.18 22.32 -11.43
C GLN A 118 1.07 21.44 -11.19
N GLY A 119 0.95 20.14 -11.14
CA GLY A 119 2.07 19.21 -10.99
C GLY A 119 2.09 18.45 -9.65
N ALA A 120 1.11 18.63 -8.77
CA ALA A 120 0.93 17.72 -7.66
C ALA A 120 0.54 16.33 -8.16
N LEU A 121 0.81 15.29 -7.35
CA LEU A 121 0.29 13.95 -7.55
C LEU A 121 -0.13 13.40 -6.18
N PHE A 122 -1.29 12.76 -6.14
CA PHE A 122 -1.85 12.20 -4.90
C PHE A 122 -1.74 10.69 -4.95
N GLY A 123 -0.99 10.11 -4.02
CA GLY A 123 -0.82 8.67 -3.86
C GLY A 123 -1.29 8.18 -2.50
N LEU A 124 -1.21 6.88 -2.28
CA LEU A 124 -1.60 6.23 -1.02
C LEU A 124 -0.69 6.66 0.15
N ASP A 125 0.59 6.99 -0.16
CA ASP A 125 1.55 7.49 0.83
C ASP A 125 1.45 9.01 1.04
N GLY A 126 0.54 9.70 0.35
CA GLY A 126 0.26 11.12 0.52
C GLY A 126 0.48 11.97 -0.73
N THR A 127 0.64 13.28 -0.50
CA THR A 127 0.80 14.26 -1.58
C THR A 127 2.25 14.37 -2.02
N MET A 128 2.48 14.22 -3.30
CA MET A 128 3.79 14.38 -3.94
C MET A 128 3.82 15.66 -4.78
N VAL A 129 4.78 16.53 -4.50
CA VAL A 129 5.04 17.73 -5.30
C VAL A 129 6.40 17.63 -5.97
N PRO A 130 6.61 18.21 -7.16
CA PRO A 130 7.90 18.16 -7.85
C PRO A 130 9.05 18.69 -6.97
N PRO A 131 10.21 18.02 -6.93
CA PRO A 131 11.38 18.56 -6.27
C PRO A 131 11.76 19.95 -6.84
N GLY A 132 11.83 20.98 -5.98
CA GLY A 132 12.08 22.35 -6.40
C GLY A 132 10.83 23.16 -6.79
N GLY A 133 9.65 22.60 -6.58
CA GLY A 133 8.36 23.27 -6.81
C GLY A 133 8.04 23.48 -8.29
N VAL A 134 7.01 24.27 -8.55
CA VAL A 134 6.51 24.60 -9.90
C VAL A 134 6.78 26.08 -10.19
N ARG A 135 7.29 26.37 -11.38
CA ARG A 135 7.67 27.74 -11.76
C ARG A 135 6.61 28.52 -12.54
N ARG A 136 5.62 27.82 -13.09
CA ARG A 136 4.58 28.43 -13.96
C ARG A 136 3.23 27.79 -13.68
N TRP A 137 2.22 28.62 -13.68
CA TRP A 137 0.84 28.19 -13.63
C TRP A 137 0.43 27.43 -14.90
N SER A 138 -0.26 26.32 -14.74
CA SER A 138 -1.00 25.63 -15.77
C SER A 138 -2.49 25.94 -15.55
N LEU A 139 -3.05 26.86 -16.30
CA LEU A 139 -4.44 27.32 -16.17
C LEU A 139 -5.14 27.16 -17.49
N PRO A 140 -6.50 27.06 -17.52
CA PRO A 140 -7.23 26.99 -18.78
C PRO A 140 -7.01 28.24 -19.61
N GLU A 141 -7.03 28.10 -20.92
CA GLU A 141 -7.06 29.24 -21.85
C GLU A 141 -8.37 30.00 -21.69
N ALA A 142 -8.30 31.32 -21.84
CA ALA A 142 -9.51 32.15 -21.81
C ALA A 142 -10.55 31.68 -22.85
N GLY A 143 -11.77 31.43 -22.39
CA GLY A 143 -12.84 30.91 -23.23
C GLY A 143 -12.80 29.40 -23.52
N ARG A 144 -11.80 28.67 -22.98
CA ARG A 144 -11.68 27.19 -23.09
C ARG A 144 -11.61 26.56 -21.71
N PRO A 145 -12.73 26.40 -21.02
CA PRO A 145 -12.73 25.82 -19.70
C PRO A 145 -12.32 24.34 -19.73
N TRP A 146 -11.69 23.88 -18.65
CA TRP A 146 -11.53 22.47 -18.39
C TRP A 146 -12.81 21.91 -17.80
N ARG A 147 -13.34 20.87 -18.40
CA ARG A 147 -14.50 20.14 -17.92
C ARG A 147 -14.07 18.72 -17.60
N ALA A 148 -14.57 18.19 -16.52
CA ALA A 148 -14.31 16.81 -16.14
C ALA A 148 -15.57 16.14 -15.58
N GLU A 149 -15.71 14.89 -15.97
CA GLU A 149 -16.67 13.93 -15.46
C GLU A 149 -15.92 12.60 -15.26
N PRO A 150 -16.30 11.78 -14.27
CA PRO A 150 -15.61 10.52 -14.05
C PRO A 150 -15.81 9.54 -15.21
N ALA A 151 -14.74 8.81 -15.56
CA ALA A 151 -14.80 7.71 -16.52
C ALA A 151 -15.60 6.51 -16.01
N PHE A 152 -15.59 6.31 -14.67
CA PHE A 152 -16.42 5.33 -13.96
C PHE A 152 -17.15 6.01 -12.81
N ALA A 153 -18.44 5.69 -12.64
CA ALA A 153 -19.25 6.22 -11.53
C ALA A 153 -18.76 5.70 -10.17
N THR A 154 -18.30 4.45 -10.12
CA THR A 154 -17.68 3.84 -8.94
C THR A 154 -16.19 3.64 -9.19
N ARG A 155 -15.37 4.22 -8.32
CA ARG A 155 -13.91 4.18 -8.36
C ARG A 155 -13.44 3.82 -6.98
N GLY A 156 -13.03 2.58 -6.78
CA GLY A 156 -12.74 2.08 -5.45
C GLY A 156 -11.37 1.46 -5.30
N LEU A 157 -11.00 1.25 -4.05
CA LEU A 157 -9.89 0.40 -3.67
C LEU A 157 -10.39 -0.72 -2.78
N LEU A 158 -9.75 -1.86 -2.93
CA LEU A 158 -9.94 -3.06 -2.13
C LEU A 158 -8.59 -3.44 -1.52
N PRO A 159 -8.15 -2.77 -0.45
CA PRO A 159 -6.95 -3.20 0.25
C PRO A 159 -7.22 -4.56 0.88
N TRP A 160 -6.35 -5.52 0.55
CA TRP A 160 -6.55 -6.89 0.98
C TRP A 160 -5.88 -7.12 2.34
N PRO A 161 -6.56 -7.75 3.31
CA PRO A 161 -5.98 -8.09 4.60
C PRO A 161 -5.08 -9.33 4.50
N ASP A 162 -4.59 -9.82 5.64
CA ASP A 162 -3.99 -11.13 5.87
C ASP A 162 -2.46 -11.20 5.87
N PHE A 163 -1.75 -10.07 5.71
CA PHE A 163 -0.28 -10.04 5.77
C PHE A 163 0.24 -8.95 6.70
N LEU A 164 1.50 -9.04 7.09
CA LEU A 164 2.12 -8.02 7.93
C LEU A 164 2.41 -6.72 7.17
N ASN A 165 2.45 -6.75 5.85
CA ASN A 165 2.66 -5.58 5.00
C ASN A 165 1.38 -5.06 4.32
N CYS A 166 0.22 -5.24 4.95
CA CYS A 166 -1.08 -4.85 4.44
C CYS A 166 -1.94 -4.14 5.50
N ILE A 167 -3.22 -3.95 5.20
CA ILE A 167 -4.20 -3.28 6.06
C ILE A 167 -4.38 -3.95 7.44
N SER A 168 -4.03 -5.23 7.59
CA SER A 168 -4.15 -5.97 8.86
C SER A 168 -3.31 -5.39 10.00
N VAL A 169 -2.29 -4.60 9.70
CA VAL A 169 -1.46 -3.94 10.72
C VAL A 169 -1.85 -2.49 10.99
N PHE A 170 -2.94 -2.02 10.41
CA PHE A 170 -3.37 -0.63 10.55
C PHE A 170 -3.80 -0.27 11.97
N ASN A 171 -3.44 0.96 12.34
CA ASN A 171 -4.01 1.69 13.46
C ASN A 171 -5.04 2.70 12.97
N GLN A 172 -5.68 3.40 13.88
CA GLN A 172 -6.66 4.43 13.57
C GLN A 172 -6.10 5.52 12.64
N GLU A 173 -4.88 5.97 12.90
CA GLU A 173 -4.19 6.98 12.11
C GLU A 173 -3.89 6.49 10.68
N ASP A 174 -3.62 5.19 10.51
CA ASP A 174 -3.37 4.58 9.20
C ASP A 174 -4.66 4.56 8.35
N PHE A 175 -5.79 4.15 8.93
CA PHE A 175 -7.09 4.22 8.23
C PHE A 175 -7.43 5.64 7.82
N ARG A 176 -7.20 6.62 8.68
CA ARG A 176 -7.49 8.03 8.38
C ARG A 176 -6.56 8.59 7.31
N ALA A 177 -5.28 8.28 7.35
CA ALA A 177 -4.33 8.66 6.30
C ALA A 177 -4.74 8.04 4.95
N TYR A 178 -5.16 6.77 4.97
CA TYR A 178 -5.62 6.06 3.79
C TYR A 178 -6.88 6.68 3.17
N PHE A 179 -7.90 6.98 3.96
CA PHE A 179 -9.12 7.62 3.44
C PHE A 179 -8.88 9.06 2.97
N ALA A 180 -7.98 9.81 3.62
CA ALA A 180 -7.55 11.12 3.15
C ALA A 180 -6.84 11.02 1.79
N ALA A 181 -6.00 9.99 1.59
CA ALA A 181 -5.36 9.71 0.30
C ALA A 181 -6.39 9.33 -0.77
N MET A 182 -7.34 8.43 -0.46
CA MET A 182 -8.44 8.06 -1.38
C MET A 182 -9.24 9.28 -1.84
N LEU A 183 -9.61 10.19 -0.92
CA LEU A 183 -10.32 11.43 -1.25
C LEU A 183 -9.53 12.27 -2.28
N ARG A 184 -8.22 12.50 -2.02
CA ARG A 184 -7.36 13.29 -2.92
C ARG A 184 -7.15 12.62 -4.27
N MET A 185 -7.11 11.29 -4.31
CA MET A 185 -7.09 10.49 -5.53
C MET A 185 -8.46 10.47 -6.24
N ARG A 186 -9.47 11.14 -5.70
CA ARG A 186 -10.84 11.23 -6.22
C ARG A 186 -11.53 9.85 -6.33
N LEU A 187 -11.18 8.94 -5.43
CA LEU A 187 -11.82 7.65 -5.26
C LEU A 187 -13.04 7.79 -4.34
N ASN A 188 -14.08 6.98 -4.56
CA ASN A 188 -15.38 7.13 -3.90
C ASN A 188 -15.95 5.84 -3.31
N LEU A 189 -15.18 4.75 -3.30
CA LEU A 189 -15.58 3.49 -2.70
C LEU A 189 -14.38 2.79 -2.04
N PHE A 190 -14.54 2.38 -0.81
CA PHE A 190 -13.66 1.48 -0.09
C PHE A 190 -14.35 0.13 0.06
N GLY A 191 -13.72 -0.94 -0.41
CA GLY A 191 -14.13 -2.31 -0.16
C GLY A 191 -13.13 -3.00 0.75
N MET A 192 -13.61 -3.92 1.56
CA MET A 192 -12.76 -4.73 2.42
C MET A 192 -13.30 -6.16 2.48
N HIS A 193 -12.48 -7.14 2.15
CA HIS A 193 -12.73 -8.54 2.44
C HIS A 193 -12.23 -8.89 3.84
N VAL A 194 -12.90 -9.75 4.54
CA VAL A 194 -12.52 -10.23 5.88
C VAL A 194 -12.62 -11.75 5.91
N TYR A 195 -11.51 -12.39 6.23
CA TYR A 195 -11.51 -13.81 6.54
C TYR A 195 -12.07 -14.06 7.94
N THR A 196 -12.83 -15.13 8.09
CA THR A 196 -13.50 -15.45 9.35
C THR A 196 -13.31 -16.91 9.77
N ASP A 197 -12.55 -17.67 9.01
CA ASP A 197 -12.21 -19.08 9.31
C ASP A 197 -10.99 -19.19 10.22
N THR A 198 -10.08 -18.22 10.14
CA THR A 198 -8.94 -18.08 11.03
C THR A 198 -8.95 -16.69 11.63
N LEU A 199 -9.05 -16.61 12.93
CA LEU A 199 -9.04 -15.33 13.62
C LEU A 199 -7.60 -15.03 14.02
N GLN A 200 -7.02 -14.01 13.38
CA GLN A 200 -5.67 -13.56 13.62
C GLN A 200 -5.66 -12.41 14.64
N PRO A 201 -4.59 -12.18 15.37
CA PRO A 201 -4.44 -10.99 16.19
C PRO A 201 -4.60 -9.68 15.42
N THR A 202 -4.44 -9.72 14.10
CA THR A 202 -4.55 -8.56 13.21
C THR A 202 -5.88 -8.47 12.48
N GLU A 203 -6.74 -9.48 12.53
CA GLU A 203 -7.91 -9.62 11.63
C GLU A 203 -9.24 -9.92 12.33
N ALA A 204 -9.39 -9.53 13.54
CA ALA A 204 -10.63 -9.72 14.28
C ALA A 204 -11.72 -8.68 13.95
N TYR A 205 -11.92 -8.37 12.67
CA TYR A 205 -12.91 -7.37 12.23
C TYR A 205 -14.36 -7.83 12.39
N LEU A 206 -14.61 -9.12 12.20
CA LEU A 206 -15.91 -9.72 12.43
C LEU A 206 -15.80 -10.84 13.46
N SER A 207 -16.75 -10.92 14.37
CA SER A 207 -16.89 -12.08 15.24
C SER A 207 -17.96 -13.02 14.70
N VAL A 208 -17.84 -14.27 15.07
CA VAL A 208 -18.89 -15.26 14.76
C VAL A 208 -19.55 -15.67 16.08
N ARG A 209 -20.75 -15.15 16.30
CA ARG A 209 -21.61 -15.56 17.41
C ARG A 209 -22.79 -16.34 16.84
N PHE A 210 -22.91 -17.59 17.17
CA PHE A 210 -23.99 -18.43 16.69
C PHE A 210 -24.71 -19.09 17.87
N ALA A 211 -25.90 -18.64 18.17
CA ALA A 211 -26.67 -19.06 19.34
C ALA A 211 -27.09 -20.55 19.36
N GLY A 212 -26.98 -21.28 18.25
CA GLY A 212 -27.30 -22.70 18.19
C GLY A 212 -26.10 -23.62 18.45
N ALA A 213 -24.89 -23.11 18.38
CA ALA A 213 -23.66 -23.85 18.66
C ALA A 213 -23.21 -23.73 20.13
N GLY A 214 -23.86 -22.88 20.91
CA GLY A 214 -23.68 -22.79 22.37
C GLY A 214 -22.41 -22.10 22.83
N GLN A 215 -21.54 -21.63 21.96
CA GLN A 215 -20.28 -21.01 22.34
C GLN A 215 -19.90 -19.87 21.40
N GLN A 216 -19.25 -18.85 21.97
CA GLN A 216 -18.48 -17.89 21.21
C GLN A 216 -17.20 -18.61 20.75
N ALA A 217 -16.83 -18.47 19.49
CA ALA A 217 -15.54 -18.93 19.01
C ALA A 217 -14.42 -18.13 19.71
N GLU A 218 -13.47 -18.82 20.28
CA GLU A 218 -12.27 -18.18 20.79
C GLU A 218 -11.42 -17.72 19.61
N LEU A 219 -10.93 -16.47 19.70
CA LEU A 219 -9.98 -15.92 18.75
C LEU A 219 -8.58 -16.43 19.10
N GLU A 220 -7.89 -17.02 18.14
CA GLU A 220 -6.48 -17.37 18.34
C GLU A 220 -5.61 -16.10 18.39
N THR A 221 -4.87 -15.91 19.48
CA THR A 221 -4.00 -14.74 19.69
C THR A 221 -2.55 -14.95 19.27
N THR A 222 -2.13 -16.19 19.09
CA THR A 222 -0.72 -16.55 18.98
C THR A 222 -0.25 -16.89 17.58
N ALA A 223 -1.16 -17.15 16.67
CA ALA A 223 -0.83 -17.42 15.29
C ALA A 223 -1.17 -16.19 14.46
N THR A 224 -0.23 -15.61 13.79
CA THR A 224 -0.58 -14.97 12.52
C THR A 224 -1.13 -16.09 11.67
N ARG A 225 -2.17 -15.85 10.95
CA ARG A 225 -2.65 -16.79 9.94
C ARG A 225 -1.46 -17.11 9.09
N GLY A 226 -1.00 -18.13 9.38
CA GLY A 226 0.27 -18.16 8.93
C GLY A 226 0.39 -18.97 7.76
N TRP A 227 -0.24 -19.01 6.89
CA TRP A 227 0.36 -19.74 5.79
C TRP A 227 1.57 -20.58 6.26
N GLY A 228 1.42 -21.17 7.44
CA GLY A 228 2.35 -22.11 8.02
C GLY A 228 3.52 -21.56 8.86
N TYR A 229 3.50 -20.33 9.36
CA TYR A 229 4.52 -19.83 10.28
C TYR A 229 3.95 -19.11 11.51
N LEU A 230 4.73 -19.14 12.61
CA LEU A 230 4.46 -18.35 13.79
C LEU A 230 5.36 -17.10 13.77
N PRO A 231 4.84 -15.91 14.08
CA PRO A 231 5.66 -14.71 14.17
C PRO A 231 6.68 -14.85 15.30
N GLN A 232 7.90 -14.41 15.04
CA GLN A 232 8.92 -14.29 16.04
C GLN A 232 8.78 -12.97 16.80
N ARG A 233 9.31 -12.94 18.03
CA ARG A 233 9.45 -11.68 18.77
C ARG A 233 10.40 -10.75 18.04
N THR A 234 10.04 -9.48 17.93
CA THR A 234 10.87 -8.47 17.25
C THR A 234 12.25 -8.29 17.89
N SER A 235 12.40 -8.62 19.19
CA SER A 235 13.71 -8.63 19.87
C SER A 235 14.67 -9.67 19.31
N THR A 236 14.17 -10.72 18.67
CA THR A 236 14.99 -11.76 18.05
C THR A 236 15.40 -11.44 16.60
N TYR A 237 14.91 -10.34 16.02
CA TYR A 237 15.26 -9.95 14.68
C TYR A 237 16.74 -9.56 14.57
N GLY A 238 17.44 -10.20 13.64
CA GLY A 238 18.85 -9.98 13.38
C GLY A 238 19.16 -8.74 12.57
N MET A 239 20.46 -8.48 12.38
CA MET A 239 21.01 -7.48 11.43
C MET A 239 20.60 -6.02 11.75
N GLY A 240 20.17 -5.76 12.99
CA GLY A 240 19.69 -4.45 13.43
C GLY A 240 18.21 -4.18 13.20
N SER A 241 17.46 -5.14 12.63
CA SER A 241 16.02 -4.96 12.37
C SER A 241 15.21 -4.73 13.64
N SER A 242 15.62 -5.32 14.76
CA SER A 242 14.94 -5.15 16.06
C SER A 242 14.77 -3.68 16.47
N GLU A 243 15.70 -2.82 16.10
CA GLU A 243 15.69 -1.39 16.46
C GLU A 243 14.50 -0.62 15.87
N LEU A 244 13.92 -1.11 14.78
CA LEU A 244 12.82 -0.45 14.07
C LEU A 244 11.43 -0.69 14.69
N PHE A 245 11.35 -1.51 15.73
CA PHE A 245 10.10 -1.90 16.39
C PHE A 245 10.10 -1.53 17.87
N ASP A 246 9.00 -0.97 18.36
CA ASP A 246 8.84 -0.52 19.75
C ASP A 246 8.54 -1.66 20.73
N ARG A 247 7.96 -2.78 20.25
CA ARG A 247 7.44 -3.87 21.07
C ARG A 247 7.84 -5.23 20.53
N GLU A 248 7.59 -6.27 21.35
CA GLU A 248 7.90 -7.67 21.02
C GLU A 248 7.04 -8.25 19.89
N THR A 249 5.90 -7.67 19.60
CA THR A 249 5.05 -8.07 18.49
C THR A 249 4.80 -6.89 17.55
N PHE A 250 4.86 -7.15 16.25
CA PHE A 250 4.44 -6.22 15.23
C PHE A 250 2.99 -6.53 14.81
N GLY A 251 2.18 -5.51 14.63
CA GLY A 251 0.76 -5.62 14.28
C GLY A 251 0.00 -4.33 14.61
N SER A 252 -1.32 -4.38 14.54
CA SER A 252 -2.16 -3.26 14.97
C SER A 252 -2.13 -3.08 16.48
N ASP A 253 -2.35 -1.85 16.96
CA ASP A 253 -2.47 -1.60 18.40
C ASP A 253 -3.68 -2.32 19.01
N ALA A 254 -4.72 -2.53 18.22
CA ALA A 254 -5.87 -3.31 18.64
C ALA A 254 -5.49 -4.73 19.04
N ALA A 255 -4.63 -5.38 18.24
CA ALA A 255 -4.17 -6.74 18.54
C ALA A 255 -3.10 -6.77 19.63
N ARG A 256 -2.07 -5.94 19.53
CA ARG A 256 -0.88 -6.04 20.40
C ARG A 256 -1.06 -5.47 21.82
N LEU A 257 -2.11 -4.68 22.06
CA LEU A 257 -2.41 -4.07 23.37
C LEU A 257 -3.59 -4.75 24.08
N ALA A 258 -4.26 -5.71 23.46
CA ALA A 258 -5.37 -6.43 24.05
C ALA A 258 -4.89 -7.48 25.05
N ALA A 259 -5.66 -7.71 26.09
CA ALA A 259 -5.39 -8.73 27.10
C ALA A 259 -5.88 -10.12 26.64
N ASP A 260 -6.89 -10.17 25.80
CA ASP A 260 -7.48 -11.41 25.30
C ASP A 260 -8.09 -11.23 23.88
N ASN A 261 -8.59 -12.32 23.33
CA ASN A 261 -9.12 -12.37 21.98
C ASN A 261 -10.38 -11.53 21.77
N TRP A 262 -11.22 -11.41 22.78
CA TRP A 262 -12.43 -10.60 22.70
C TRP A 262 -12.11 -9.13 22.72
N GLU A 263 -11.12 -8.74 23.53
CA GLU A 263 -10.62 -7.36 23.52
C GLU A 263 -9.98 -7.01 22.17
N ILE A 264 -9.30 -7.96 21.49
CA ILE A 264 -8.82 -7.75 20.12
C ILE A 264 -10.01 -7.45 19.20
N ALA A 265 -11.05 -8.26 19.22
CA ALA A 265 -12.21 -8.09 18.36
C ALA A 265 -12.91 -6.74 18.61
N ASP A 266 -13.09 -6.36 19.86
CA ASP A 266 -13.77 -5.11 20.22
C ASP A 266 -12.93 -3.88 19.87
N ARG A 267 -11.62 -3.91 20.13
CA ARG A 267 -10.69 -2.84 19.76
C ARG A 267 -10.56 -2.69 18.23
N THR A 268 -10.47 -3.81 17.52
CA THR A 268 -10.41 -3.82 16.05
C THR A 268 -11.69 -3.26 15.44
N ALA A 269 -12.86 -3.67 15.96
CA ALA A 269 -14.14 -3.16 15.51
C ALA A 269 -14.29 -1.65 15.80
N ALA A 270 -13.85 -1.19 16.97
CA ALA A 270 -13.90 0.23 17.32
C ALA A 270 -13.00 1.06 16.40
N MET A 271 -11.80 0.59 16.12
CA MET A 271 -10.84 1.24 15.23
C MET A 271 -11.36 1.33 13.80
N LEU A 272 -11.84 0.21 13.24
CA LEU A 272 -12.40 0.19 11.88
C LEU A 272 -13.67 1.04 11.77
N ARG A 273 -14.54 1.01 12.79
CA ARG A 273 -15.76 1.84 12.84
C ARG A 273 -15.42 3.33 12.79
N ASP A 274 -14.41 3.77 13.52
CA ASP A 274 -13.93 5.15 13.44
C ASP A 274 -13.43 5.49 12.04
N GLY A 275 -12.62 4.62 11.44
CA GLY A 275 -12.12 4.79 10.07
C GLY A 275 -13.25 4.87 9.04
N LEU A 276 -14.21 3.94 9.08
CA LEU A 276 -15.36 3.94 8.16
C LEU A 276 -16.27 5.17 8.35
N SER A 277 -16.46 5.63 9.59
CA SER A 277 -17.17 6.89 9.85
C SER A 277 -16.44 8.07 9.24
N PHE A 278 -15.12 8.13 9.39
CA PHE A 278 -14.31 9.17 8.78
C PHE A 278 -14.35 9.13 7.24
N ALA A 279 -14.33 7.93 6.63
CA ALA A 279 -14.55 7.77 5.20
C ALA A 279 -15.89 8.39 4.74
N GLY A 280 -16.95 8.15 5.50
CA GLY A 280 -18.27 8.75 5.25
C GLY A 280 -18.27 10.29 5.29
N ASP A 281 -17.58 10.88 6.29
CA ASP A 281 -17.42 12.34 6.38
C ASP A 281 -16.72 12.90 5.13
N LEU A 282 -15.76 12.15 4.57
CA LEU A 282 -15.07 12.50 3.34
C LEU A 282 -15.89 12.21 2.06
N GLY A 283 -17.04 11.56 2.16
CA GLY A 283 -17.90 11.20 1.04
C GLY A 283 -17.48 9.94 0.30
N ILE A 284 -16.71 9.07 0.97
CA ILE A 284 -16.30 7.76 0.47
C ILE A 284 -17.32 6.73 0.98
N ARG A 285 -17.96 6.02 0.05
CA ARG A 285 -18.82 4.89 0.39
C ARG A 285 -17.98 3.71 0.87
N THR A 286 -18.55 2.87 1.70
CA THR A 286 -17.82 1.76 2.31
C THR A 286 -18.55 0.43 2.14
N GLY A 287 -17.78 -0.65 2.08
CA GLY A 287 -18.30 -2.01 2.04
C GLY A 287 -17.40 -2.99 2.76
N ILE A 288 -18.01 -3.93 3.46
CA ILE A 288 -17.32 -5.05 4.10
C ILE A 288 -17.90 -6.35 3.57
N GLY A 289 -17.03 -7.31 3.29
CA GLY A 289 -17.38 -8.61 2.77
C GLY A 289 -16.72 -9.77 3.49
N PHE A 290 -17.35 -10.93 3.39
CA PHE A 290 -16.87 -12.19 3.93
C PHE A 290 -17.37 -13.36 3.11
N GLU A 291 -16.73 -14.52 3.28
CA GLU A 291 -17.19 -15.79 2.71
C GLU A 291 -18.23 -16.43 3.64
N PRO A 292 -19.46 -16.69 3.15
CA PRO A 292 -20.59 -17.07 4.01
C PRO A 292 -20.33 -18.28 4.90
N TYR A 293 -19.58 -19.25 4.41
CA TYR A 293 -19.41 -20.55 5.04
C TYR A 293 -17.98 -20.86 5.50
N LYS A 294 -17.05 -19.92 5.36
CA LYS A 294 -15.77 -19.99 6.06
C LYS A 294 -15.96 -19.63 7.53
N LEU A 295 -15.68 -20.59 8.40
CA LEU A 295 -15.96 -20.51 9.83
C LEU A 295 -14.73 -20.95 10.62
N PRO A 296 -14.50 -20.36 11.81
CA PRO A 296 -13.52 -20.89 12.75
C PRO A 296 -13.80 -22.37 13.05
N ALA A 297 -12.73 -23.16 13.18
CA ALA A 297 -12.84 -24.61 13.38
C ALA A 297 -13.76 -24.99 14.54
N ALA A 298 -13.70 -24.26 15.67
CA ALA A 298 -14.55 -24.49 16.83
C ALA A 298 -16.08 -24.40 16.51
N ILE A 299 -16.47 -23.51 15.60
CA ILE A 299 -17.86 -23.42 15.12
C ILE A 299 -18.13 -24.52 14.10
N GLY A 300 -17.20 -24.76 13.18
CA GLY A 300 -17.30 -25.82 12.18
C GLY A 300 -17.50 -27.19 12.83
N ASP A 301 -16.75 -27.48 13.88
CA ASP A 301 -16.85 -28.74 14.61
C ASP A 301 -18.16 -28.91 15.38
N ALA A 302 -18.81 -27.82 15.76
CA ALA A 302 -20.11 -27.86 16.41
C ALA A 302 -21.29 -28.04 15.42
N LEU A 303 -21.04 -27.89 14.11
CA LEU A 303 -22.07 -28.08 13.09
C LEU A 303 -22.33 -29.55 12.79
N PRO A 304 -23.55 -29.93 12.29
CA PRO A 304 -23.85 -31.28 11.84
C PRO A 304 -22.86 -31.77 10.78
N PRO A 305 -22.56 -33.09 10.71
CA PRO A 305 -21.58 -33.62 9.75
C PRO A 305 -21.86 -33.26 8.29
N GLU A 306 -23.13 -33.19 7.88
CA GLU A 306 -23.54 -32.75 6.54
C GLU A 306 -23.15 -31.29 6.24
N ALA A 307 -23.07 -30.46 7.26
CA ALA A 307 -22.65 -29.08 7.13
C ALA A 307 -21.14 -28.89 6.94
N ARG A 308 -20.36 -29.95 7.33
CA ARG A 308 -18.89 -29.92 7.26
C ARG A 308 -18.35 -30.42 5.92
N SER A 309 -19.15 -31.21 5.18
CA SER A 309 -18.66 -31.96 4.03
C SER A 309 -18.70 -31.20 2.71
N HIS A 310 -19.57 -30.20 2.56
CA HIS A 310 -19.66 -29.42 1.34
C HIS A 310 -20.43 -28.11 1.52
N PRO A 311 -19.82 -26.93 1.25
CA PRO A 311 -20.48 -25.63 1.41
C PRO A 311 -21.77 -25.48 0.60
N ALA A 312 -21.83 -25.99 -0.62
CA ALA A 312 -22.99 -25.86 -1.48
C ALA A 312 -24.20 -26.71 -1.01
N GLY A 313 -23.97 -27.91 -0.51
CA GLY A 313 -25.04 -28.77 0.07
C GLY A 313 -25.54 -28.23 1.41
N PHE A 314 -24.67 -27.55 2.14
CA PHE A 314 -25.02 -26.91 3.40
C PHE A 314 -25.82 -25.61 3.20
N ALA A 315 -25.56 -24.85 2.13
CA ALA A 315 -26.23 -23.59 1.85
C ALA A 315 -27.75 -23.63 1.87
N ASP A 316 -28.32 -24.75 1.50
CA ASP A 316 -29.79 -24.94 1.46
C ASP A 316 -30.39 -25.33 2.82
N SER A 317 -29.58 -25.57 3.84
CA SER A 317 -30.06 -25.97 5.15
C SER A 317 -30.58 -24.77 5.98
N VAL A 318 -31.53 -25.08 6.88
CA VAL A 318 -32.04 -24.10 7.86
C VAL A 318 -30.90 -23.55 8.76
N THR A 319 -29.92 -24.40 9.09
CA THR A 319 -28.78 -24.04 9.91
C THR A 319 -27.87 -23.03 9.18
N ALA A 320 -27.59 -23.27 7.90
CA ALA A 320 -26.80 -22.34 7.07
C ALA A 320 -27.46 -20.97 6.98
N LYS A 321 -28.77 -20.95 6.74
CA LYS A 321 -29.54 -19.69 6.70
C LYS A 321 -29.44 -18.93 8.02
N ARG A 322 -29.67 -19.59 9.16
CA ARG A 322 -29.57 -18.95 10.48
C ARG A 322 -28.18 -18.43 10.78
N LEU A 323 -27.14 -19.16 10.39
CA LEU A 323 -25.76 -18.76 10.53
C LEU A 323 -25.45 -17.51 9.67
N LEU A 324 -25.85 -17.50 8.40
CA LEU A 324 -25.68 -16.36 7.52
C LEU A 324 -26.40 -15.12 8.04
N GLU A 325 -27.67 -15.26 8.47
CA GLU A 325 -28.46 -14.16 9.05
C GLU A 325 -27.80 -13.61 10.34
N ALA A 326 -27.26 -14.48 11.21
CA ALA A 326 -26.54 -14.06 12.40
C ALA A 326 -25.27 -13.27 12.07
N ARG A 327 -24.48 -13.70 11.05
CA ARG A 327 -23.28 -12.99 10.60
C ARG A 327 -23.59 -11.65 9.97
N LEU A 328 -24.65 -11.56 9.17
CA LEU A 328 -25.13 -10.32 8.60
C LEU A 328 -25.62 -9.35 9.68
N ALA A 329 -26.29 -9.85 10.71
CA ALA A 329 -26.72 -9.05 11.86
C ALA A 329 -25.52 -8.49 12.63
N ASP A 330 -24.51 -9.31 12.94
CA ASP A 330 -23.28 -8.90 13.61
C ASP A 330 -22.53 -7.82 12.79
N LEU A 331 -22.41 -8.00 11.47
CA LEU A 331 -21.79 -7.02 10.59
C LEU A 331 -22.52 -5.68 10.65
N LEU A 332 -23.84 -5.69 10.55
CA LEU A 332 -24.65 -4.46 10.57
C LEU A 332 -24.66 -3.77 11.95
N GLU A 333 -24.55 -4.53 13.03
CA GLU A 333 -24.44 -4.00 14.39
C GLU A 333 -23.06 -3.37 14.61
N ARG A 334 -21.99 -4.05 14.20
CA ARG A 334 -20.61 -3.54 14.35
C ARG A 334 -20.34 -2.34 13.45
N TYR A 335 -20.86 -2.35 12.23
CA TYR A 335 -20.56 -1.35 11.21
C TYR A 335 -21.84 -0.78 10.57
N PRO A 336 -22.68 -0.08 11.32
CA PRO A 336 -23.95 0.45 10.81
C PRO A 336 -23.78 1.47 9.67
N MET A 337 -22.58 2.06 9.51
CA MET A 337 -22.27 3.05 8.49
C MET A 337 -21.97 2.46 7.11
N VAL A 338 -21.67 1.18 6.96
CA VAL A 338 -21.35 0.60 5.63
C VAL A 338 -22.50 0.78 4.64
N ASP A 339 -22.19 1.06 3.40
CA ASP A 339 -23.15 1.21 2.31
C ASP A 339 -23.43 -0.13 1.61
N HIS A 340 -22.42 -0.99 1.57
CA HIS A 340 -22.44 -2.25 0.84
C HIS A 340 -22.08 -3.41 1.76
N VAL A 341 -22.80 -4.50 1.60
CA VAL A 341 -22.45 -5.81 2.17
C VAL A 341 -21.99 -6.69 1.02
N TRP A 342 -20.85 -7.31 1.17
CA TRP A 342 -20.26 -8.17 0.14
C TRP A 342 -20.31 -9.62 0.57
N LEU A 343 -20.83 -10.48 -0.29
CA LEU A 343 -20.65 -11.91 -0.13
C LEU A 343 -19.70 -12.44 -1.19
N TRP A 344 -18.64 -13.04 -0.73
CA TRP A 344 -17.61 -13.63 -1.56
C TRP A 344 -17.87 -15.14 -1.71
N GLU A 345 -17.72 -15.63 -2.92
CA GLU A 345 -17.64 -17.07 -3.14
C GLU A 345 -16.40 -17.62 -2.43
N ASP A 346 -16.50 -18.86 -1.96
CA ASP A 346 -15.40 -19.52 -1.24
C ASP A 346 -14.12 -19.57 -2.11
N GLU A 347 -13.02 -19.11 -1.56
CA GLU A 347 -11.75 -19.02 -2.27
C GLU A 347 -11.26 -20.38 -2.74
N THR A 348 -11.35 -21.39 -1.89
CA THR A 348 -10.85 -22.72 -2.22
C THR A 348 -11.61 -23.38 -3.38
N SER A 349 -12.89 -23.07 -3.56
CA SER A 349 -13.71 -23.57 -4.67
C SER A 349 -13.27 -23.02 -6.03
N ASN A 350 -12.57 -21.88 -6.05
CA ASN A 350 -12.12 -21.24 -7.28
C ASN A 350 -10.70 -21.64 -7.69
N TRP A 351 -9.82 -21.91 -6.70
CA TRP A 351 -8.41 -22.27 -6.95
C TRP A 351 -8.18 -23.78 -7.02
N ASP A 352 -8.95 -24.60 -6.29
CA ASP A 352 -8.84 -26.07 -6.35
C ASP A 352 -9.41 -26.59 -7.69
N SER A 353 -8.55 -27.20 -8.48
CA SER A 353 -8.96 -27.83 -9.75
C SER A 353 -10.03 -28.90 -9.59
N ARG A 354 -10.12 -29.51 -8.40
CA ARG A 354 -11.15 -30.52 -8.05
C ARG A 354 -12.49 -29.89 -7.70
N ALA A 355 -12.48 -28.64 -7.26
CA ALA A 355 -13.67 -27.89 -6.88
C ALA A 355 -14.25 -27.06 -8.03
N LYS A 356 -13.56 -26.94 -9.17
CA LYS A 356 -13.99 -26.14 -10.34
C LYS A 356 -15.38 -26.50 -10.89
N ASP A 357 -15.82 -27.73 -10.68
CA ASP A 357 -17.11 -28.22 -11.16
C ASP A 357 -18.21 -28.18 -10.08
N VAL A 358 -17.90 -27.67 -8.90
CA VAL A 358 -18.87 -27.53 -7.83
C VAL A 358 -19.84 -26.39 -8.16
N PRO A 359 -21.15 -26.65 -8.20
CA PRO A 359 -22.13 -25.62 -8.46
C PRO A 359 -22.11 -24.57 -7.34
N ILE A 360 -21.88 -23.32 -7.67
CA ILE A 360 -22.06 -22.22 -6.72
C ILE A 360 -23.54 -22.14 -6.34
N SER A 361 -23.83 -22.22 -5.04
CA SER A 361 -25.19 -22.05 -4.56
C SER A 361 -25.61 -20.58 -4.68
N THR A 362 -26.75 -20.32 -5.29
CA THR A 362 -27.38 -19.00 -5.30
C THR A 362 -28.11 -18.70 -4.00
N THR A 363 -28.35 -19.72 -3.18
CA THR A 363 -29.20 -19.64 -1.97
C THR A 363 -28.68 -18.63 -0.97
N ALA A 364 -27.37 -18.63 -0.68
CA ALA A 364 -26.77 -17.64 0.24
C ALA A 364 -26.98 -16.20 -0.24
N PHE A 365 -26.81 -15.95 -1.53
CA PHE A 365 -26.95 -14.59 -2.10
C PHE A 365 -28.42 -14.11 -2.03
N VAL A 366 -29.38 -15.00 -2.33
CA VAL A 366 -30.81 -14.68 -2.21
C VAL A 366 -31.19 -14.45 -0.74
N GLN A 367 -30.75 -15.31 0.17
CA GLN A 367 -31.01 -15.16 1.60
C GLN A 367 -30.42 -13.86 2.16
N ALA A 368 -29.21 -13.50 1.77
CA ALA A 368 -28.59 -12.25 2.20
C ALA A 368 -29.32 -11.02 1.63
N HIS A 369 -29.72 -11.07 0.36
CA HIS A 369 -30.51 -10.01 -0.24
C HIS A 369 -31.84 -9.81 0.51
N ASP A 370 -32.58 -10.89 0.77
CA ASP A 370 -33.84 -10.87 1.50
C ASP A 370 -33.67 -10.37 2.93
N PHE A 371 -32.57 -10.75 3.60
CA PHE A 371 -32.22 -10.24 4.91
C PHE A 371 -32.01 -8.74 4.88
N LEU A 372 -31.20 -8.25 3.96
CA LEU A 372 -30.93 -6.80 3.82
C LEU A 372 -32.20 -6.02 3.48
N ARG A 373 -33.05 -6.52 2.59
CA ARG A 373 -34.35 -5.86 2.29
C ARG A 373 -35.24 -5.72 3.51
N ARG A 374 -35.24 -6.69 4.42
CA ARG A 374 -36.03 -6.66 5.66
C ARG A 374 -35.41 -5.77 6.74
N HIS A 375 -34.09 -5.83 6.93
CA HIS A 375 -33.43 -5.24 8.10
C HIS A 375 -32.63 -3.97 7.79
N ALA A 376 -32.15 -3.79 6.57
CA ALA A 376 -31.30 -2.66 6.16
C ALA A 376 -31.53 -2.27 4.68
N PRO A 377 -32.75 -1.85 4.29
CA PRO A 377 -33.18 -1.72 2.88
C PRO A 377 -32.40 -0.68 2.09
N ARG A 378 -31.65 0.20 2.74
CA ARG A 378 -30.76 1.19 2.08
C ARG A 378 -29.40 0.63 1.71
N LYS A 379 -29.01 -0.51 2.28
CA LYS A 379 -27.72 -1.14 1.96
C LYS A 379 -27.86 -2.05 0.76
N ARG A 380 -26.81 -2.13 -0.05
CA ARG A 380 -26.80 -2.94 -1.27
C ARG A 380 -25.92 -4.16 -1.09
N LEU A 381 -26.37 -5.29 -1.66
CA LEU A 381 -25.58 -6.50 -1.73
C LEU A 381 -24.68 -6.46 -2.96
N VAL A 382 -23.41 -6.80 -2.75
CA VAL A 382 -22.43 -7.09 -3.79
C VAL A 382 -22.09 -8.57 -3.71
N VAL A 383 -22.18 -9.29 -4.80
CA VAL A 383 -21.69 -10.66 -4.91
C VAL A 383 -20.35 -10.63 -5.62
N ALA A 384 -19.37 -11.32 -5.04
CA ALA A 384 -18.00 -11.29 -5.53
C ALA A 384 -17.37 -12.69 -5.46
N GLY A 385 -16.25 -12.85 -6.14
CA GLY A 385 -15.45 -14.06 -6.10
C GLY A 385 -14.15 -13.89 -6.86
N TRP A 386 -13.36 -14.93 -6.78
CA TRP A 386 -12.10 -15.02 -7.53
C TRP A 386 -12.39 -15.36 -8.99
N GLY A 387 -11.36 -15.38 -9.82
CA GLY A 387 -11.47 -15.49 -11.26
C GLY A 387 -12.44 -16.54 -11.80
N GLY A 388 -12.47 -17.72 -11.21
CA GLY A 388 -13.43 -18.78 -11.53
C GLY A 388 -14.90 -18.40 -11.39
N PHE A 389 -15.21 -17.40 -10.56
CA PHE A 389 -16.56 -16.94 -10.29
C PHE A 389 -17.28 -16.38 -11.54
N THR A 390 -16.55 -15.73 -12.42
CA THR A 390 -17.12 -15.12 -13.64
C THR A 390 -17.77 -16.14 -14.59
N ARG A 391 -17.36 -17.41 -14.52
CA ARG A 391 -17.98 -18.51 -15.28
C ARG A 391 -19.44 -18.74 -14.94
N HIS A 392 -19.86 -18.35 -13.75
CA HIS A 392 -21.22 -18.52 -13.24
C HIS A 392 -22.11 -17.29 -13.46
N PHE A 393 -21.60 -16.20 -14.02
CA PHE A 393 -22.32 -14.94 -14.15
C PHE A 393 -23.65 -15.07 -14.91
N ALA A 394 -23.69 -15.80 -16.01
CA ALA A 394 -24.93 -15.97 -16.78
C ALA A 394 -26.03 -16.64 -15.94
N ARG A 395 -25.69 -17.70 -15.19
CA ARG A 395 -26.62 -18.39 -14.31
C ARG A 395 -27.05 -17.52 -13.12
N LEU A 396 -26.07 -16.84 -12.50
CA LEU A 396 -26.34 -15.95 -11.36
C LEU A 396 -27.21 -14.76 -11.80
N HIS A 397 -26.95 -14.19 -12.96
CA HIS A 397 -27.71 -13.09 -13.51
C HIS A 397 -29.20 -13.45 -13.70
N GLN A 398 -29.50 -14.67 -14.15
CA GLN A 398 -30.86 -15.15 -14.34
C GLN A 398 -31.61 -15.42 -13.04
N ASN A 399 -30.89 -15.79 -11.96
CA ASN A 399 -31.50 -16.28 -10.73
C ASN A 399 -31.43 -15.30 -9.55
N LEU A 400 -30.67 -14.22 -9.66
CA LEU A 400 -30.53 -13.26 -8.57
C LEU A 400 -31.31 -11.96 -8.84
N PRO A 401 -31.84 -11.30 -7.78
CA PRO A 401 -32.48 -9.99 -7.89
C PRO A 401 -31.65 -8.97 -8.68
N GLY A 402 -32.31 -8.13 -9.48
CA GLY A 402 -31.64 -7.25 -10.46
C GLY A 402 -30.80 -6.12 -9.85
N ASP A 403 -31.05 -5.77 -8.59
CA ASP A 403 -30.33 -4.70 -7.86
C ASP A 403 -29.05 -5.16 -7.15
N ILE A 404 -28.74 -6.46 -7.18
CA ILE A 404 -27.48 -7.01 -6.69
C ILE A 404 -26.34 -6.61 -7.64
N ILE A 405 -25.26 -6.10 -7.08
CA ILE A 405 -24.06 -5.71 -7.81
C ILE A 405 -23.15 -6.92 -8.01
N PHE A 406 -22.60 -7.08 -9.20
CA PHE A 406 -21.65 -8.15 -9.49
C PHE A 406 -20.24 -7.63 -9.54
N SER A 407 -19.33 -8.35 -8.88
CA SER A 407 -17.91 -8.04 -8.84
C SER A 407 -17.08 -9.33 -8.94
N ALA A 408 -15.86 -9.23 -9.43
CA ALA A 408 -14.91 -10.35 -9.42
C ALA A 408 -13.48 -9.87 -9.58
N LEU A 409 -12.56 -10.58 -8.94
CA LEU A 409 -11.13 -10.52 -9.22
C LEU A 409 -10.85 -11.12 -10.62
N GLY A 410 -9.82 -10.62 -11.27
CA GLY A 410 -9.27 -11.25 -12.47
C GLY A 410 -8.69 -12.62 -12.17
N ASP A 411 -8.74 -13.53 -13.15
CA ASP A 411 -8.03 -14.82 -13.12
C ASP A 411 -6.50 -14.57 -13.11
N THR A 412 -5.75 -15.61 -12.78
CA THR A 412 -4.29 -15.64 -12.88
C THR A 412 -3.63 -14.40 -12.27
N LEU A 413 -4.09 -13.98 -11.07
CA LEU A 413 -3.53 -12.85 -10.31
C LEU A 413 -3.51 -11.53 -11.11
N GLY A 414 -4.52 -11.32 -11.93
CA GLY A 414 -4.67 -10.11 -12.76
C GLY A 414 -3.81 -10.10 -14.03
N TRP A 415 -3.25 -11.23 -14.44
CA TRP A 415 -2.59 -11.37 -15.74
C TRP A 415 -3.56 -11.63 -16.89
N ASP A 416 -4.75 -12.15 -16.59
CA ASP A 416 -5.84 -12.26 -17.57
C ASP A 416 -6.61 -10.93 -17.68
N PRO A 417 -7.10 -10.62 -18.89
CA PRO A 417 -7.92 -9.42 -19.08
C PRO A 417 -9.24 -9.52 -18.31
N VAL A 418 -9.87 -8.37 -18.00
CA VAL A 418 -11.22 -8.33 -17.44
C VAL A 418 -12.14 -9.27 -18.23
N ALA A 419 -12.82 -10.17 -17.52
CA ALA A 419 -13.57 -11.26 -18.11
C ALA A 419 -14.72 -10.79 -19.02
N GLU A 420 -14.89 -11.40 -20.21
CA GLU A 420 -15.98 -11.14 -21.14
C GLU A 420 -17.37 -11.30 -20.50
N ALA A 421 -17.48 -12.18 -19.50
CA ALA A 421 -18.72 -12.45 -18.80
C ALA A 421 -19.36 -11.19 -18.18
N PHE A 422 -18.58 -10.15 -17.88
CA PHE A 422 -19.13 -8.86 -17.46
C PHE A 422 -20.02 -8.21 -18.54
N GLY A 423 -19.73 -8.43 -19.83
CA GLY A 423 -20.56 -7.93 -20.93
C GLY A 423 -21.97 -8.50 -20.95
N GLY A 424 -22.15 -9.73 -20.50
CA GLY A 424 -23.46 -10.41 -20.44
C GLY A 424 -24.38 -9.98 -19.31
N LEU A 425 -23.98 -9.03 -18.46
CA LEU A 425 -24.74 -8.55 -17.29
C LEU A 425 -25.53 -7.27 -17.59
N GLU A 426 -26.23 -7.20 -18.70
CA GLU A 426 -27.02 -6.02 -19.08
C GLU A 426 -28.06 -5.64 -18.02
N GLY A 427 -28.22 -4.33 -17.78
CA GLY A 427 -29.15 -3.82 -16.78
C GLY A 427 -28.68 -3.96 -15.33
N ARG A 428 -27.50 -4.56 -15.09
CA ARG A 428 -26.95 -4.78 -13.75
C ARG A 428 -25.69 -3.96 -13.53
N GLU A 429 -25.53 -3.43 -12.36
CA GLU A 429 -24.29 -2.75 -11.95
C GLU A 429 -23.18 -3.80 -11.72
N ARG A 430 -21.98 -3.51 -12.24
CA ARG A 430 -20.86 -4.45 -12.31
C ARG A 430 -19.52 -3.76 -12.15
N TRP A 431 -18.67 -4.34 -11.28
CA TRP A 431 -17.40 -3.77 -10.86
C TRP A 431 -16.28 -4.82 -10.94
N PRO A 432 -15.56 -4.92 -12.06
CA PRO A 432 -14.33 -5.73 -12.10
C PRO A 432 -13.30 -5.23 -11.09
N ILE A 433 -12.48 -6.17 -10.59
CA ILE A 433 -11.42 -5.90 -9.63
C ILE A 433 -10.07 -6.22 -10.28
N PRO A 434 -9.43 -5.25 -10.94
CA PRO A 434 -8.07 -5.42 -11.44
C PRO A 434 -7.05 -5.45 -10.30
N TRP A 435 -5.95 -6.18 -10.52
CA TRP A 435 -4.86 -6.32 -9.57
C TRP A 435 -3.83 -5.20 -9.76
N LEU A 436 -3.75 -4.26 -8.81
CA LEU A 436 -2.72 -3.21 -8.83
C LEU A 436 -1.34 -3.77 -8.49
N GLU A 437 -1.31 -4.84 -7.73
CA GLU A 437 -0.17 -5.71 -7.47
C GLU A 437 -0.68 -7.14 -7.23
N ASP A 438 0.18 -8.13 -7.33
CA ASP A 438 -0.13 -9.51 -6.95
C ASP A 438 0.57 -9.89 -5.64
N ASP A 439 -0.02 -10.84 -4.92
CA ASP A 439 0.47 -11.33 -3.64
C ASP A 439 1.68 -12.26 -3.73
N PRO A 440 1.86 -13.10 -4.77
CA PRO A 440 3.09 -13.87 -4.93
C PRO A 440 4.36 -13.04 -5.01
N SER A 441 4.29 -11.84 -5.58
CA SER A 441 5.44 -10.95 -5.77
C SER A 441 5.51 -9.80 -4.75
N MET A 442 4.90 -9.95 -3.58
CA MET A 442 4.66 -8.84 -2.66
C MET A 442 5.93 -8.24 -2.02
N TRP A 443 7.08 -8.87 -2.12
CA TRP A 443 8.33 -8.22 -1.73
C TRP A 443 8.92 -7.34 -2.84
N PHE A 444 8.46 -7.48 -4.09
CA PHE A 444 9.01 -6.84 -5.27
C PHE A 444 8.23 -5.57 -5.63
N PRO A 445 8.88 -4.53 -6.19
CA PRO A 445 8.14 -3.45 -6.81
C PRO A 445 7.40 -3.98 -8.05
N GLN A 446 6.14 -3.62 -8.18
CA GLN A 446 5.30 -4.07 -9.28
C GLN A 446 4.78 -2.84 -10.04
N PHE A 447 5.25 -2.68 -11.28
CA PHE A 447 4.81 -1.62 -12.17
C PHE A 447 3.80 -2.21 -13.16
N ARG A 448 2.52 -1.84 -13.04
CA ARG A 448 1.42 -2.47 -13.78
C ARG A 448 0.48 -1.46 -14.46
N ALA A 449 0.92 -0.20 -14.63
CA ALA A 449 0.03 0.82 -15.21
C ALA A 449 -0.42 0.46 -16.64
N SER A 450 0.43 -0.19 -17.45
CA SER A 450 0.05 -0.65 -18.80
C SER A 450 -1.04 -1.73 -18.75
N ARG A 451 -0.93 -2.64 -17.79
CA ARG A 451 -1.95 -3.67 -17.58
C ARG A 451 -3.28 -3.08 -17.14
N ILE A 452 -3.24 -2.18 -16.18
CA ILE A 452 -4.44 -1.48 -15.71
C ILE A 452 -5.08 -0.62 -16.81
N GLU A 453 -4.27 -0.05 -17.74
CA GLU A 453 -4.77 0.66 -18.92
C GLU A 453 -5.67 -0.24 -19.79
N ASP A 454 -5.22 -1.47 -20.03
CA ASP A 454 -5.98 -2.44 -20.81
C ASP A 454 -7.24 -2.89 -20.09
N ASP A 455 -7.15 -3.19 -18.79
CA ASP A 455 -8.29 -3.57 -17.95
C ASP A 455 -9.37 -2.48 -17.91
N MET A 456 -8.97 -1.21 -17.76
CA MET A 456 -9.91 -0.10 -17.75
C MET A 456 -10.56 0.13 -19.12
N ARG A 457 -9.81 -0.02 -20.19
CA ARG A 457 -10.35 0.07 -21.55
C ARG A 457 -11.38 -1.02 -21.78
N ARG A 458 -11.05 -2.25 -21.40
CA ARG A 458 -11.91 -3.42 -21.54
C ARG A 458 -13.17 -3.31 -20.68
N ALA A 459 -13.04 -2.93 -19.40
CA ALA A 459 -14.19 -2.73 -18.51
C ALA A 459 -15.19 -1.72 -19.10
N ARG A 460 -14.70 -0.61 -19.68
CA ARG A 460 -15.58 0.35 -20.37
C ARG A 460 -16.27 -0.27 -21.58
N SER A 461 -15.57 -1.02 -22.41
CA SER A 461 -16.17 -1.69 -23.59
C SER A 461 -17.22 -2.71 -23.22
N LEU A 462 -17.09 -3.34 -22.06
CA LEU A 462 -18.07 -4.29 -21.49
C LEU A 462 -19.19 -3.60 -20.71
N GLY A 463 -19.21 -2.26 -20.67
CA GLY A 463 -20.26 -1.47 -20.02
C GLY A 463 -20.23 -1.51 -18.50
N CYS A 464 -19.07 -1.71 -17.87
CA CYS A 464 -18.93 -1.66 -16.42
C CYS A 464 -19.05 -0.22 -15.90
N GLN A 465 -19.79 -0.03 -14.80
CA GLN A 465 -20.01 1.28 -14.18
C GLN A 465 -18.97 1.63 -13.14
N GLY A 466 -18.22 0.63 -12.66
CA GLY A 466 -17.19 0.84 -11.65
C GLY A 466 -16.03 -0.11 -11.77
N MET A 467 -14.98 0.20 -11.03
CA MET A 467 -13.81 -0.66 -10.84
C MET A 467 -13.26 -0.49 -9.42
N LEU A 468 -12.66 -1.57 -8.88
CA LEU A 468 -11.96 -1.55 -7.60
C LEU A 468 -10.58 -2.15 -7.77
N GLY A 469 -9.54 -1.39 -7.42
CA GLY A 469 -8.17 -1.89 -7.45
C GLY A 469 -7.84 -2.69 -6.20
N ILE A 470 -7.50 -3.99 -6.34
CA ILE A 470 -6.95 -4.77 -5.22
C ILE A 470 -5.48 -4.43 -5.05
N HIS A 471 -5.05 -4.28 -3.80
CA HIS A 471 -3.65 -4.06 -3.43
C HIS A 471 -3.41 -4.41 -1.95
N TRP A 472 -2.15 -4.50 -1.55
CA TRP A 472 -1.74 -4.74 -0.16
C TRP A 472 -0.93 -3.57 0.39
N ARG A 473 0.12 -3.12 -0.33
CA ARG A 473 1.08 -2.12 0.11
C ARG A 473 0.66 -0.70 -0.33
N HIS A 474 1.38 0.31 0.14
CA HIS A 474 1.08 1.70 -0.20
C HIS A 474 2.15 2.30 -1.14
N ARG A 475 3.19 2.93 -0.61
CA ARG A 475 4.13 3.75 -1.35
C ARG A 475 4.73 3.06 -2.58
N ILE A 476 5.07 1.78 -2.47
CA ILE A 476 5.69 1.05 -3.58
C ILE A 476 4.70 0.74 -4.70
N VAL A 477 3.40 0.71 -4.41
CA VAL A 477 2.35 0.50 -5.40
C VAL A 477 1.82 1.82 -5.99
N ASP A 478 2.19 2.97 -5.43
CA ASP A 478 1.75 4.29 -5.89
C ASP A 478 1.87 4.53 -7.40
N PRO A 479 2.93 4.07 -8.11
CA PRO A 479 2.97 4.21 -9.56
C PRO A 479 1.77 3.63 -10.29
N THR A 480 1.26 2.50 -9.82
CA THR A 480 0.08 1.81 -10.39
C THR A 480 -1.23 2.36 -9.82
N ALA A 481 -1.29 2.59 -8.50
CA ALA A 481 -2.49 3.10 -7.83
C ALA A 481 -2.88 4.50 -8.30
N THR A 482 -1.90 5.38 -8.50
CA THR A 482 -2.14 6.74 -9.02
C THR A 482 -2.54 6.74 -10.49
N TYR A 483 -2.05 5.76 -11.29
CA TYR A 483 -2.57 5.54 -12.64
C TYR A 483 -4.05 5.12 -12.59
N PHE A 484 -4.38 4.11 -11.79
CA PHE A 484 -5.74 3.61 -11.62
C PHE A 484 -6.72 4.73 -11.26
N ALA A 485 -6.37 5.55 -10.28
CA ALA A 485 -7.19 6.68 -9.85
C ALA A 485 -7.35 7.72 -10.97
N GLY A 486 -6.25 8.12 -11.61
CA GLY A 486 -6.26 9.10 -12.71
C GLY A 486 -7.07 8.65 -13.92
N ALA A 487 -6.90 7.39 -14.35
CA ALA A 487 -7.64 6.78 -15.46
C ALA A 487 -9.12 6.52 -15.13
N GLY A 488 -9.48 6.46 -13.84
CA GLY A 488 -10.86 6.46 -13.37
C GLY A 488 -11.61 7.76 -13.68
N TRP A 489 -10.87 8.83 -14.00
CA TRP A 489 -11.39 10.14 -14.43
C TRP A 489 -11.10 10.44 -15.90
N ASP A 490 -9.85 10.34 -16.29
CA ASP A 490 -9.37 10.69 -17.65
C ASP A 490 -9.27 9.44 -18.53
N ARG A 491 -10.24 9.25 -19.42
CA ARG A 491 -10.28 8.13 -20.36
C ARG A 491 -9.12 8.12 -21.37
N THR A 492 -8.39 9.24 -21.48
CA THR A 492 -7.28 9.41 -22.44
C THR A 492 -5.90 9.24 -21.79
N LEU A 493 -5.85 9.09 -20.46
CA LEU A 493 -4.61 8.92 -19.75
C LEU A 493 -3.97 7.57 -20.09
N SER A 494 -2.79 7.60 -20.73
CA SER A 494 -2.01 6.39 -20.99
C SER A 494 -1.00 6.13 -19.88
N ALA A 495 -0.60 4.88 -19.70
CA ALA A 495 0.45 4.47 -18.75
C ALA A 495 1.76 5.24 -18.99
N ARG A 496 2.18 5.41 -20.25
CA ARG A 496 3.36 6.22 -20.61
C ARG A 496 3.25 7.67 -20.13
N THR A 497 2.12 8.32 -20.37
CA THR A 497 1.89 9.70 -19.92
C THR A 497 1.88 9.78 -18.40
N HIS A 498 1.29 8.80 -17.77
CA HIS A 498 1.24 8.72 -16.31
C HIS A 498 2.62 8.53 -15.69
N TYR A 499 3.44 7.60 -16.18
CA TYR A 499 4.80 7.44 -15.68
C TYR A 499 5.64 8.71 -15.85
N ALA A 500 5.40 9.48 -16.92
CA ALA A 500 6.04 10.79 -17.06
C ALA A 500 5.54 11.82 -16.01
N ARG A 501 4.27 11.78 -15.63
CA ARG A 501 3.72 12.60 -14.52
C ARG A 501 4.28 12.16 -13.17
N TYR A 502 4.25 10.87 -12.89
CA TYR A 502 4.78 10.30 -11.67
C TYR A 502 6.27 10.63 -11.51
N ALA A 503 7.07 10.40 -12.53
CA ALA A 503 8.49 10.71 -12.51
C ALA A 503 8.80 12.18 -12.22
N ARG A 504 7.98 13.12 -12.74
CA ARG A 504 8.12 14.53 -12.42
C ARG A 504 7.83 14.87 -10.97
N SER A 505 6.96 14.11 -10.30
CA SER A 505 6.72 14.27 -8.87
C SER A 505 7.86 13.70 -8.01
N GLN A 506 8.70 12.81 -8.56
CA GLN A 506 9.78 12.14 -7.84
C GLN A 506 11.16 12.78 -8.09
N ALA A 507 11.39 13.30 -9.27
CA ALA A 507 12.71 13.73 -9.74
C ALA A 507 12.68 15.11 -10.40
N ALA A 508 13.81 15.78 -10.41
CA ALA A 508 14.00 17.03 -11.14
C ALA A 508 13.73 16.86 -12.65
N PRO A 509 13.35 17.93 -13.36
CA PRO A 509 12.98 17.86 -14.78
C PRO A 509 14.03 17.22 -15.69
N SER A 510 15.32 17.33 -15.35
CA SER A 510 16.42 16.72 -16.10
C SER A 510 16.51 15.19 -15.94
N ARG A 511 16.00 14.63 -14.87
CA ARG A 511 16.07 13.20 -14.52
C ARG A 511 14.71 12.47 -14.66
N ALA A 512 13.62 13.21 -14.58
CA ALA A 512 12.27 12.64 -14.68
C ALA A 512 12.06 11.78 -15.96
N PRO A 513 12.54 12.16 -17.16
CA PRO A 513 12.39 11.31 -18.35
C PRO A 513 13.10 9.95 -18.22
N ALA A 514 14.29 9.92 -17.61
CA ALA A 514 15.03 8.67 -17.39
C ALA A 514 14.30 7.78 -16.38
N LEU A 515 13.76 8.33 -15.29
CA LEU A 515 12.95 7.58 -14.34
C LEU A 515 11.70 7.00 -15.00
N ALA A 516 10.95 7.80 -15.77
CA ALA A 516 9.77 7.35 -16.49
C ALA A 516 10.08 6.21 -17.45
N GLY A 517 11.21 6.28 -18.17
CA GLY A 517 11.69 5.21 -19.04
C GLY A 517 12.01 3.94 -18.26
N LEU A 518 12.66 4.04 -17.09
CA LEU A 518 12.96 2.88 -16.24
C LEU A 518 11.68 2.19 -15.74
N MET A 519 10.70 2.97 -15.32
CA MET A 519 9.42 2.42 -14.83
C MET A 519 8.66 1.73 -15.95
N LEU A 520 8.64 2.31 -17.15
CA LEU A 520 8.01 1.70 -18.32
C LEU A 520 8.75 0.43 -18.75
N ASP A 521 10.09 0.41 -18.73
CA ASP A 521 10.88 -0.80 -18.98
C ASP A 521 10.55 -1.91 -17.97
N CYS A 522 10.31 -1.58 -16.71
CA CYS A 522 9.92 -2.55 -15.70
C CYS A 522 8.49 -3.07 -15.91
N ASP A 523 7.56 -2.21 -16.34
CA ASP A 523 6.17 -2.57 -16.59
C ASP A 523 6.02 -3.48 -17.84
N THR A 524 6.71 -3.14 -18.93
CA THR A 524 6.52 -3.81 -20.24
C THR A 524 7.66 -4.73 -20.65
N GLY A 525 8.83 -4.60 -20.04
CA GLY A 525 10.07 -5.26 -20.45
C GLY A 525 10.48 -6.49 -19.65
N GLY A 526 9.74 -6.87 -18.59
CA GLY A 526 10.14 -7.97 -17.70
C GLY A 526 11.49 -7.72 -17.00
N ALA A 527 11.79 -6.46 -16.69
CA ALA A 527 13.10 -6.06 -16.15
C ALA A 527 13.29 -6.42 -14.68
N ILE A 528 12.22 -6.68 -13.94
CA ILE A 528 12.23 -7.09 -12.53
C ILE A 528 11.88 -8.58 -12.46
N ALA A 529 12.57 -9.29 -11.61
CA ALA A 529 12.34 -10.72 -11.36
C ALA A 529 10.95 -10.93 -10.74
N SER A 530 10.23 -11.92 -11.25
CA SER A 530 8.94 -12.38 -10.76
C SER A 530 8.95 -13.92 -10.78
N THR A 531 8.17 -14.56 -9.92
CA THR A 531 8.07 -16.02 -9.84
C THR A 531 7.22 -16.63 -10.95
N TYR A 532 6.44 -15.85 -11.66
CA TYR A 532 5.69 -16.32 -12.82
C TYR A 532 6.64 -16.58 -13.98
N THR A 533 6.89 -17.85 -14.26
CA THR A 533 7.74 -18.28 -15.35
C THR A 533 7.12 -17.94 -16.70
N GLY A 534 7.60 -16.89 -17.36
CA GLY A 534 7.57 -16.72 -18.78
C GLY A 534 6.24 -16.75 -19.51
N ALA A 535 5.12 -16.71 -18.82
CA ALA A 535 3.84 -16.54 -19.46
C ALA A 535 3.73 -15.11 -19.99
N THR A 536 3.88 -14.95 -21.29
CA THR A 536 3.26 -13.80 -21.96
C THR A 536 1.77 -13.91 -21.71
N THR A 537 1.18 -12.89 -21.11
CA THR A 537 -0.26 -12.81 -21.03
C THR A 537 -0.88 -12.89 -22.44
N PRO A 538 -2.13 -13.36 -22.59
CA PRO A 538 -2.78 -13.49 -23.91
C PRO A 538 -2.76 -12.20 -24.74
N ASP A 539 -2.58 -11.05 -24.13
CA ASP A 539 -2.50 -9.72 -24.73
C ASP A 539 -1.05 -9.23 -24.95
N GLY A 540 -0.05 -10.08 -24.75
CA GLY A 540 1.36 -9.81 -25.12
C GLY A 540 2.15 -9.02 -24.09
N HIS A 541 1.61 -8.78 -22.88
CA HIS A 541 2.41 -8.21 -21.78
C HIS A 541 3.41 -9.26 -21.28
N ALA A 542 4.68 -8.88 -21.19
CA ALA A 542 5.69 -9.73 -20.58
C ALA A 542 5.34 -9.88 -19.08
N GLY A 543 4.99 -11.10 -18.69
CA GLY A 543 4.80 -11.42 -17.28
C GLY A 543 6.11 -11.18 -16.51
N HIS A 544 6.01 -10.70 -15.29
CA HIS A 544 7.15 -10.72 -14.39
C HIS A 544 7.52 -12.17 -14.12
N VAL A 545 8.80 -12.49 -14.16
CA VAL A 545 9.28 -13.83 -13.81
C VAL A 545 9.50 -13.86 -12.33
N GLU A 546 8.63 -14.50 -11.58
CA GLU A 546 8.70 -14.61 -10.14
C GLU A 546 9.70 -15.65 -9.67
N LEU A 547 10.45 -15.34 -8.63
CA LEU A 547 11.39 -16.26 -8.00
C LEU A 547 10.77 -17.10 -6.88
N SER A 548 9.57 -16.79 -6.44
CA SER A 548 8.90 -17.47 -5.37
C SER A 548 7.45 -17.73 -5.77
N ALA A 549 7.10 -18.98 -5.91
CA ALA A 549 5.75 -19.40 -6.28
C ALA A 549 4.84 -19.52 -5.06
N ASP A 550 5.05 -18.76 -4.03
CA ASP A 550 4.08 -18.78 -2.96
C ASP A 550 3.66 -17.41 -2.51
N TYR A 551 2.43 -17.43 -2.17
CA TYR A 551 1.73 -16.34 -1.58
C TYR A 551 2.58 -15.71 -0.50
N GLN A 552 2.62 -14.40 -0.48
CA GLN A 552 2.88 -13.73 0.72
C GLN A 552 4.29 -13.81 1.22
N GLU A 553 5.18 -13.33 0.44
CA GLU A 553 6.47 -13.10 1.04
C GLU A 553 7.16 -14.39 1.50
N ALA A 554 6.81 -15.54 0.93
CA ALA A 554 7.48 -16.78 1.29
C ALA A 554 8.84 -16.91 0.61
N PHE A 555 9.80 -17.43 1.34
CA PHE A 555 11.10 -17.81 0.78
C PHE A 555 11.04 -19.27 0.30
N LYS A 556 10.35 -19.49 -0.85
CA LYS A 556 10.12 -20.83 -1.41
C LYS A 556 11.18 -21.27 -2.39
N TYR A 557 12.41 -21.27 -1.97
CA TYR A 557 13.60 -21.65 -2.74
C TYR A 557 13.55 -23.07 -3.36
N ARG A 558 12.60 -23.93 -2.97
CA ARG A 558 12.44 -25.30 -3.47
C ARG A 558 11.67 -25.40 -4.78
N GLU A 559 10.84 -24.44 -5.09
CA GLU A 559 9.82 -24.59 -6.14
C GLU A 559 10.29 -24.16 -7.52
N ASN A 560 11.16 -23.18 -7.60
CA ASN A 560 11.60 -22.60 -8.86
C ASN A 560 13.11 -22.53 -9.02
N THR A 561 13.60 -22.74 -10.24
CA THR A 561 15.01 -22.52 -10.59
C THR A 561 15.16 -21.09 -11.14
N PRO A 562 15.98 -20.24 -10.52
CA PRO A 562 16.20 -18.89 -11.03
C PRO A 562 16.81 -18.88 -12.43
N ASP A 563 16.21 -18.12 -13.36
CA ASP A 563 16.76 -17.92 -14.70
C ASP A 563 17.99 -16.98 -14.64
N PRO A 564 19.18 -17.42 -15.05
CA PRO A 564 20.39 -16.59 -15.02
C PRO A 564 20.26 -15.31 -15.88
N ALA A 565 19.54 -15.36 -17.00
CA ALA A 565 19.34 -14.19 -17.85
C ALA A 565 18.47 -13.15 -17.18
N MET A 566 17.45 -13.59 -16.45
CA MET A 566 16.60 -12.71 -15.64
C MET A 566 17.38 -12.07 -14.50
N LEU A 567 18.19 -12.84 -13.76
CA LEU A 567 19.05 -12.30 -12.70
C LEU A 567 19.99 -11.23 -13.23
N LEU A 568 20.53 -11.42 -14.43
CA LEU A 568 21.39 -10.42 -15.08
C LEU A 568 20.60 -9.15 -15.44
N ARG A 569 19.37 -9.27 -15.97
CA ARG A 569 18.50 -8.13 -16.26
C ARG A 569 18.19 -7.36 -14.97
N GLN A 570 17.84 -8.04 -13.90
CA GLN A 570 17.56 -7.44 -12.60
C GLN A 570 18.76 -6.64 -12.07
N ARG A 571 19.98 -7.21 -12.09
CA ARG A 571 21.21 -6.51 -11.69
C ARG A 571 21.42 -5.23 -12.50
N ARG A 572 21.20 -5.28 -13.82
CA ARG A 572 21.29 -4.10 -14.69
C ARG A 572 20.22 -3.06 -14.35
N THR A 573 19.01 -3.48 -14.08
CA THR A 573 17.90 -2.58 -13.68
C THR A 573 18.21 -1.91 -12.35
N ALA A 574 18.65 -2.66 -11.33
CA ALA A 574 19.08 -2.11 -10.06
C ALA A 574 20.19 -1.05 -10.22
N ALA A 575 21.23 -1.38 -11.00
CA ALA A 575 22.33 -0.45 -11.27
C ALA A 575 21.86 0.86 -11.95
N ARG A 576 20.85 0.80 -12.84
CA ARG A 576 20.27 1.99 -13.50
C ARG A 576 19.50 2.86 -12.49
N PHE A 577 18.67 2.28 -11.63
CA PHE A 577 17.97 3.01 -10.57
C PHE A 577 18.96 3.66 -9.58
N GLU A 578 19.96 2.93 -9.14
CA GLU A 578 21.01 3.46 -8.27
C GLU A 578 21.80 4.61 -8.92
N ALA A 579 22.15 4.46 -10.20
CA ALA A 579 22.86 5.52 -10.93
C ALA A 579 22.01 6.79 -10.98
N LEU A 580 20.70 6.65 -11.20
CA LEU A 580 19.79 7.79 -11.21
C LEU A 580 19.67 8.43 -9.82
N ALA A 581 19.55 7.63 -8.76
CA ALA A 581 19.47 8.12 -7.38
C ALA A 581 20.74 8.87 -6.95
N ARG A 582 21.92 8.42 -7.39
CA ARG A 582 23.21 9.14 -7.13
C ARG A 582 23.28 10.53 -7.78
N LEU A 583 22.51 10.79 -8.82
CA LEU A 583 22.45 12.10 -9.49
C LEU A 583 21.49 13.08 -8.82
N ALA A 584 20.78 12.68 -7.76
CA ALA A 584 19.83 13.55 -7.07
C ALA A 584 20.49 14.77 -6.40
N ASP A 585 20.00 15.95 -6.72
CA ASP A 585 20.58 17.21 -6.24
C ASP A 585 20.03 17.63 -4.87
N THR A 586 18.74 17.38 -4.61
CA THR A 586 18.09 17.79 -3.36
C THR A 586 17.92 16.61 -2.40
N ALA A 587 17.77 16.90 -1.12
CA ALA A 587 17.53 15.89 -0.10
C ALA A 587 16.20 15.14 -0.35
N LEU A 588 15.16 15.86 -0.76
CA LEU A 588 13.85 15.29 -1.11
C LEU A 588 13.95 14.34 -2.32
N GLU A 589 14.68 14.74 -3.36
CA GLU A 589 14.87 13.88 -4.54
C GLU A 589 15.70 12.63 -4.21
N ARG A 590 16.75 12.77 -3.39
CA ARG A 590 17.55 11.63 -2.91
C ARG A 590 16.71 10.65 -2.12
N GLU A 591 15.83 11.13 -1.26
CA GLU A 591 14.92 10.30 -0.49
C GLU A 591 14.00 9.50 -1.44
N ARG A 592 13.34 10.16 -2.40
CA ARG A 592 12.38 9.53 -3.32
C ARG A 592 13.02 8.56 -4.30
N LEU A 593 14.09 8.98 -4.96
CA LEU A 593 14.82 8.09 -5.88
C LEU A 593 15.54 6.98 -5.13
N GLY A 594 16.04 7.27 -3.92
CA GLY A 594 16.67 6.29 -3.04
C GLY A 594 15.69 5.20 -2.59
N TYR A 595 14.44 5.55 -2.29
CA TYR A 595 13.40 4.59 -1.97
C TYR A 595 13.16 3.59 -3.11
N LEU A 596 12.90 4.09 -4.33
CA LEU A 596 12.69 3.24 -5.50
C LEU A 596 13.93 2.40 -5.83
N ALA A 597 15.12 3.03 -5.80
CA ALA A 597 16.37 2.33 -6.09
C ALA A 597 16.65 1.22 -5.08
N GLY A 598 16.39 1.44 -3.80
CA GLY A 598 16.62 0.46 -2.77
C GLY A 598 15.67 -0.73 -2.84
N PHE A 599 14.40 -0.50 -3.20
CA PHE A 599 13.45 -1.58 -3.46
C PHE A 599 13.85 -2.48 -4.66
N VAL A 600 14.57 -1.95 -5.62
CA VAL A 600 15.11 -2.76 -6.73
C VAL A 600 16.48 -3.36 -6.36
N LYS A 601 17.28 -2.66 -5.56
CA LYS A 601 18.63 -3.08 -5.16
C LYS A 601 18.61 -4.33 -4.26
N PHE A 602 17.78 -4.35 -3.22
CA PHE A 602 17.77 -5.47 -2.25
C PHE A 602 17.40 -6.81 -2.91
N LEU A 603 16.69 -6.78 -4.05
CA LEU A 603 16.36 -7.97 -4.81
C LEU A 603 17.60 -8.70 -5.36
N VAL A 604 18.69 -7.99 -5.60
CA VAL A 604 19.91 -8.61 -6.13
C VAL A 604 20.47 -9.63 -5.14
N PRO A 605 20.85 -9.27 -3.90
CA PRO A 605 21.31 -10.24 -2.93
C PRO A 605 20.21 -11.23 -2.50
N TYR A 606 18.93 -10.82 -2.50
CA TYR A 606 17.81 -11.73 -2.27
C TYR A 606 17.77 -12.86 -3.30
N CYS A 607 17.88 -12.55 -4.59
CA CYS A 607 17.88 -13.53 -5.65
C CYS A 607 19.14 -14.43 -5.64
N ASP A 608 20.28 -13.89 -5.22
CA ASP A 608 21.50 -14.70 -5.01
C ASP A 608 21.30 -15.68 -3.85
N ALA A 609 20.71 -15.22 -2.73
CA ALA A 609 20.36 -16.06 -1.61
C ALA A 609 19.36 -17.17 -2.01
N TYR A 610 18.34 -16.82 -2.79
CA TYR A 610 17.38 -17.79 -3.31
C TYR A 610 18.05 -18.88 -4.15
N ARG A 611 18.93 -18.49 -5.10
CA ARG A 611 19.67 -19.43 -5.95
C ARG A 611 20.56 -20.38 -5.12
N ASN A 612 21.29 -19.86 -4.12
CA ASN A 612 22.15 -20.67 -3.29
C ASN A 612 21.34 -21.60 -2.35
N ALA A 613 20.21 -21.15 -1.85
CA ALA A 613 19.30 -22.00 -1.07
C ALA A 613 18.69 -23.13 -1.92
N HIS A 614 18.33 -22.84 -3.17
CA HIS A 614 17.85 -23.85 -4.14
C HIS A 614 18.93 -24.89 -4.44
N ALA A 615 20.17 -24.45 -4.69
CA ALA A 615 21.30 -25.35 -4.93
C ALA A 615 21.61 -26.21 -3.69
N LEU A 616 21.55 -25.62 -2.50
CA LEU A 616 21.72 -26.34 -1.23
C LEU A 616 20.64 -27.42 -1.06
N ASP A 617 19.38 -27.10 -1.33
CA ASP A 617 18.30 -28.09 -1.23
C ASP A 617 18.53 -29.27 -2.17
N ALA A 618 18.99 -29.05 -3.39
CA ALA A 618 19.37 -30.11 -4.33
C ALA A 618 20.47 -31.03 -3.78
N VAL A 619 21.46 -30.46 -3.06
CA VAL A 619 22.49 -31.24 -2.36
C VAL A 619 21.86 -32.06 -1.24
N LEU A 620 21.01 -31.47 -0.41
CA LEU A 620 20.34 -32.15 0.71
C LEU A 620 19.45 -33.31 0.22
N VAL A 621 18.74 -33.13 -0.88
CA VAL A 621 17.93 -34.19 -1.52
C VAL A 621 18.80 -35.37 -1.97
N ARG A 622 19.96 -35.09 -2.61
CA ARG A 622 20.94 -36.12 -3.02
C ARG A 622 21.53 -36.83 -1.79
N ALA A 623 21.84 -36.10 -0.76
CA ALA A 623 22.37 -36.66 0.48
C ALA A 623 21.35 -37.57 1.19
N ASP A 624 20.07 -37.17 1.21
CA ASP A 624 18.99 -38.01 1.78
C ASP A 624 18.81 -39.31 0.97
N ALA A 625 18.95 -39.27 -0.35
CA ALA A 625 18.94 -40.48 -1.19
C ALA A 625 20.09 -41.42 -0.86
N LEU A 626 21.31 -40.92 -0.66
CA LEU A 626 22.48 -41.74 -0.21
C LEU A 626 22.21 -42.33 1.16
N ARG A 627 21.69 -41.56 2.11
CA ARG A 627 21.34 -42.03 3.46
C ARG A 627 20.31 -43.15 3.42
N LYS A 628 19.27 -43.02 2.61
CA LYS A 628 18.23 -44.04 2.39
C LYS A 628 18.78 -45.29 1.73
N ALA A 629 19.83 -45.17 0.92
CA ALA A 629 20.55 -46.30 0.32
C ALA A 629 21.56 -46.96 1.25
N GLY A 630 21.72 -46.50 2.51
CA GLY A 630 22.65 -47.03 3.51
C GLY A 630 24.03 -46.39 3.48
N ASP A 631 24.32 -45.44 2.58
CA ASP A 631 25.62 -44.74 2.51
C ASP A 631 25.57 -43.41 3.34
N ALA A 632 25.51 -43.52 4.63
CA ALA A 632 25.54 -42.37 5.53
C ALA A 632 26.85 -41.58 5.46
N GLN A 633 27.98 -42.24 5.19
CA GLN A 633 29.28 -41.59 5.05
C GLN A 633 29.38 -40.77 3.76
N GLY A 634 28.85 -41.30 2.67
CA GLY A 634 28.75 -40.57 1.39
C GLY A 634 27.83 -39.36 1.49
N ALA A 635 26.69 -39.52 2.18
CA ALA A 635 25.77 -38.39 2.45
C ALA A 635 26.47 -37.27 3.25
N ARG A 636 27.17 -37.63 4.32
CA ARG A 636 27.93 -36.68 5.16
C ARG A 636 29.02 -35.93 4.35
N ARG A 637 29.82 -36.69 3.55
CA ARG A 637 30.81 -36.05 2.66
C ARG A 637 30.18 -35.06 1.71
N LEU A 638 29.13 -35.48 1.01
CA LEU A 638 28.42 -34.63 0.04
C LEU A 638 27.95 -33.32 0.67
N VAL A 639 27.32 -33.38 1.85
CA VAL A 639 26.82 -32.19 2.55
C VAL A 639 27.98 -31.32 3.05
N GLY A 640 29.09 -31.93 3.53
CA GLY A 640 30.26 -31.17 3.95
C GLY A 640 31.00 -30.47 2.80
N GLU A 641 31.13 -31.12 1.65
CA GLU A 641 31.92 -30.61 0.52
C GLU A 641 31.13 -29.67 -0.39
N GLU A 642 29.83 -29.93 -0.60
CA GLU A 642 28.98 -29.13 -1.48
C GLU A 642 27.96 -28.27 -0.72
N GLY A 643 27.32 -28.81 0.33
CA GLY A 643 26.22 -28.14 1.02
C GLY A 643 26.67 -27.02 1.95
N LEU A 644 27.65 -27.29 2.80
CA LEU A 644 28.14 -26.30 3.75
C LEU A 644 28.72 -25.04 3.10
N PRO A 645 29.50 -25.10 2.03
CA PRO A 645 29.94 -23.91 1.29
C PRO A 645 28.80 -23.07 0.74
N LEU A 646 27.77 -23.69 0.18
CA LEU A 646 26.58 -22.97 -0.31
C LEU A 646 25.84 -22.21 0.80
N TRP A 647 25.73 -22.82 1.98
CA TRP A 647 25.12 -22.15 3.13
C TRP A 647 25.98 -20.98 3.62
N LEU A 648 27.30 -21.14 3.67
CA LEU A 648 28.23 -20.06 4.02
C LEU A 648 28.18 -18.88 3.05
N GLU A 649 27.97 -19.12 1.76
CA GLU A 649 27.74 -18.07 0.76
C GLU A 649 26.35 -17.41 0.91
N LEU A 650 25.35 -18.17 1.34
CA LEU A 650 23.99 -17.68 1.55
C LEU A 650 23.93 -16.63 2.66
N LEU A 651 24.65 -16.79 3.75
CA LEU A 651 24.62 -15.92 4.92
C LEU A 651 24.89 -14.43 4.61
N PRO A 652 25.98 -14.05 3.91
CA PRO A 652 26.21 -12.65 3.55
C PRO A 652 25.18 -12.10 2.55
N GLN A 653 24.60 -12.94 1.70
CA GLN A 653 23.57 -12.53 0.75
C GLN A 653 22.27 -12.18 1.47
N VAL A 654 21.82 -13.01 2.40
CA VAL A 654 20.65 -12.72 3.24
C VAL A 654 20.88 -11.44 4.05
N ARG A 655 22.08 -11.30 4.65
CA ARG A 655 22.43 -10.08 5.36
C ARG A 655 22.35 -8.84 4.45
N ALA A 656 22.91 -8.91 3.25
CA ALA A 656 22.89 -7.80 2.31
C ALA A 656 21.45 -7.44 1.90
N ALA A 657 20.59 -8.43 1.64
CA ALA A 657 19.18 -8.20 1.30
C ALA A 657 18.45 -7.46 2.43
N ILE A 658 18.60 -7.91 3.69
CA ILE A 658 17.95 -7.28 4.84
C ILE A 658 18.49 -5.86 5.07
N VAL A 659 19.81 -5.66 5.04
CA VAL A 659 20.43 -4.35 5.28
C VAL A 659 20.08 -3.35 4.19
N ASP A 660 20.09 -3.76 2.93
CA ASP A 660 19.66 -2.93 1.82
C ASP A 660 18.18 -2.53 1.97
N PHE A 661 17.31 -3.48 2.31
CA PHE A 661 15.90 -3.19 2.53
C PHE A 661 15.67 -2.26 3.73
N GLN A 662 16.33 -2.50 4.86
CA GLN A 662 16.24 -1.61 6.03
C GLN A 662 16.57 -0.16 5.69
N SER A 663 17.50 0.07 4.76
CA SER A 663 17.96 1.40 4.39
C SER A 663 16.88 2.27 3.72
N VAL A 664 15.78 1.67 3.23
CA VAL A 664 14.72 2.37 2.49
C VAL A 664 13.35 2.30 3.13
N ILE A 665 13.19 1.63 4.25
CA ILE A 665 11.92 1.57 4.98
C ILE A 665 11.42 2.98 5.28
N ALA A 666 10.19 3.28 4.89
CA ALA A 666 9.57 4.59 5.07
C ALA A 666 8.11 4.51 5.55
N THR A 667 7.44 3.38 5.37
CA THR A 667 6.03 3.20 5.68
C THR A 667 5.80 2.07 6.67
N ARG A 668 4.57 2.00 7.22
CA ARG A 668 4.16 0.89 8.06
C ARG A 668 4.16 -0.44 7.31
N HIS A 669 3.83 -0.43 6.02
CA HIS A 669 3.90 -1.61 5.16
C HIS A 669 5.33 -2.11 4.95
N ASP A 670 6.29 -1.21 4.83
CA ASP A 670 7.71 -1.58 4.74
C ASP A 670 8.21 -2.22 6.03
N LEU A 671 7.76 -1.72 7.20
CA LEU A 671 8.05 -2.36 8.50
C LEU A 671 7.45 -3.77 8.55
N GLY A 672 6.23 -3.95 8.03
CA GLY A 672 5.60 -5.26 7.93
C GLY A 672 6.34 -6.20 6.99
N GLN A 673 6.80 -5.71 5.85
CA GLN A 673 7.64 -6.49 4.95
C GLN A 673 8.95 -6.93 5.63
N LEU A 674 9.60 -6.03 6.37
CA LEU A 674 10.79 -6.40 7.14
C LEU A 674 10.50 -7.49 8.18
N ALA A 675 9.38 -7.37 8.90
CA ALA A 675 8.96 -8.40 9.86
C ALA A 675 8.75 -9.74 9.17
N SER A 676 8.09 -9.78 8.01
CA SER A 676 7.93 -10.98 7.20
C SER A 676 9.27 -11.54 6.72
N MET A 677 10.19 -10.69 6.25
CA MET A 677 11.53 -11.13 5.85
C MET A 677 12.32 -11.74 7.03
N GLN A 678 12.21 -11.19 8.22
CA GLN A 678 12.83 -11.79 9.41
C GLN A 678 12.21 -13.14 9.75
N ASN A 679 10.88 -13.23 9.74
CA ASN A 679 10.16 -14.46 10.07
C ASN A 679 10.36 -15.58 9.04
N LYS A 680 10.50 -15.24 7.77
CA LYS A 680 10.53 -16.20 6.66
C LYS A 680 11.93 -16.33 6.04
N LEU A 681 12.50 -15.27 5.50
CA LEU A 681 13.80 -15.35 4.84
C LEU A 681 14.93 -15.65 5.83
N VAL A 682 15.11 -14.84 6.87
CA VAL A 682 16.22 -15.00 7.83
C VAL A 682 16.07 -16.31 8.59
N ARG A 683 14.91 -16.60 9.12
CA ARG A 683 14.65 -17.84 9.86
C ARG A 683 14.88 -19.09 9.03
N ILE A 684 14.43 -19.11 7.77
CA ILE A 684 14.62 -20.27 6.89
C ILE A 684 16.10 -20.37 6.51
N ALA A 685 16.68 -19.32 5.97
CA ALA A 685 18.01 -19.35 5.38
C ALA A 685 19.12 -19.53 6.44
N VAL A 686 18.98 -18.87 7.59
CA VAL A 686 20.02 -18.89 8.63
C VAL A 686 19.81 -20.02 9.64
N GLU A 687 18.56 -20.29 10.06
CA GLU A 687 18.29 -21.25 11.12
C GLU A 687 17.88 -22.64 10.61
N ARG A 688 16.83 -22.72 9.75
CA ARG A 688 16.31 -24.03 9.30
C ARG A 688 17.30 -24.76 8.41
N LEU A 689 17.95 -24.07 7.47
CA LEU A 689 18.97 -24.70 6.61
C LEU A 689 20.21 -25.14 7.42
N ARG A 690 20.57 -24.39 8.46
CA ARG A 690 21.58 -24.85 9.43
C ARG A 690 21.20 -26.19 10.04
N LEU A 691 19.98 -26.30 10.61
CA LEU A 691 19.49 -27.54 11.20
C LEU A 691 19.46 -28.68 10.18
N SER A 692 19.09 -28.41 8.93
CA SER A 692 19.15 -29.43 7.88
C SER A 692 20.58 -29.91 7.56
N LEU A 693 21.59 -29.04 7.67
CA LEU A 693 22.98 -29.45 7.54
C LEU A 693 23.42 -30.31 8.73
N GLU A 694 23.03 -29.94 9.95
CA GLU A 694 23.35 -30.65 11.18
C GLU A 694 22.77 -32.08 11.22
N GLU A 695 21.63 -32.32 10.57
CA GLU A 695 21.07 -33.67 10.42
C GLU A 695 22.04 -34.66 9.74
N PHE A 696 22.93 -34.17 8.88
CA PHE A 696 23.90 -34.98 8.14
C PHE A 696 25.31 -34.88 8.76
N LEU A 697 25.70 -33.69 9.18
CA LEU A 697 27.08 -33.42 9.64
C LEU A 697 27.26 -33.68 11.15
N GLY A 698 26.20 -33.69 11.94
CA GLY A 698 26.25 -33.50 13.37
C GLY A 698 26.56 -32.02 13.67
N ASP A 699 27.50 -31.79 14.60
CA ASP A 699 27.90 -30.43 14.91
C ASP A 699 28.58 -29.75 13.71
N LEU A 700 28.22 -28.49 13.44
CA LEU A 700 28.89 -27.69 12.43
C LEU A 700 30.26 -27.23 12.91
N PRO A 701 31.22 -27.01 11.99
CA PRO A 701 32.50 -26.42 12.35
C PRO A 701 32.33 -25.06 13.03
N GLU A 702 33.16 -24.77 14.02
CA GLU A 702 33.13 -23.52 14.79
C GLU A 702 33.24 -22.27 13.89
N GLU A 703 33.96 -22.36 12.77
CA GLU A 703 34.06 -21.31 11.76
C GLU A 703 32.71 -21.01 11.12
N ALA A 704 31.91 -22.04 10.83
CA ALA A 704 30.57 -21.89 10.26
C ALA A 704 29.61 -21.21 11.24
N LEU A 705 29.68 -21.59 12.52
CA LEU A 705 28.90 -20.93 13.57
C LEU A 705 29.33 -19.47 13.79
N ARG A 706 30.61 -19.16 13.69
CA ARG A 706 31.11 -17.77 13.70
C ARG A 706 30.61 -16.98 12.50
N ALA A 707 30.58 -17.56 11.30
CA ALA A 707 30.04 -16.93 10.11
C ALA A 707 28.54 -16.61 10.25
N GLN A 708 27.75 -17.54 10.82
CA GLN A 708 26.34 -17.32 11.16
C GLN A 708 26.17 -16.16 12.14
N GLN A 709 26.90 -16.14 13.22
CA GLN A 709 26.83 -15.05 14.20
C GLN A 709 27.21 -13.71 13.57
N ALA A 710 28.28 -13.67 12.75
CA ALA A 710 28.68 -12.46 12.03
C ALA A 710 27.61 -11.94 11.06
N ALA A 711 26.86 -12.85 10.43
CA ALA A 711 25.76 -12.46 9.55
C ALA A 711 24.62 -11.77 10.32
N LEU A 712 24.37 -12.14 11.57
CA LEU A 712 23.27 -11.61 12.38
C LEU A 712 23.60 -10.30 13.13
N VAL A 713 24.87 -9.90 13.18
CA VAL A 713 25.29 -8.68 13.88
C VAL A 713 24.61 -7.45 13.27
N PRO A 714 24.14 -6.50 14.11
CA PRO A 714 23.59 -5.24 13.61
C PRO A 714 24.50 -4.54 12.60
N ALA A 715 23.94 -4.05 11.52
CA ALA A 715 24.66 -3.22 10.57
C ALA A 715 24.65 -1.77 11.06
N SER A 716 25.82 -1.10 11.05
CA SER A 716 25.88 0.34 11.23
C SER A 716 25.39 1.03 9.96
N GLY A 717 24.23 1.68 10.04
CA GLY A 717 23.67 2.52 8.98
C GLY A 717 23.87 3.99 9.26
N ALA A 718 23.71 4.85 8.26
CA ALA A 718 23.60 6.28 8.46
C ALA A 718 22.35 6.60 9.31
N PRO A 719 22.40 7.60 10.21
CA PRO A 719 21.23 8.03 10.95
C PRO A 719 20.07 8.37 10.02
N ARG A 720 18.88 7.89 10.36
CA ARG A 720 17.65 8.13 9.61
C ARG A 720 16.53 8.56 10.54
N LEU A 721 15.54 9.24 9.95
CA LEU A 721 14.31 9.61 10.62
C LEU A 721 13.17 9.46 9.60
N PHE A 722 12.09 8.79 9.98
CA PHE A 722 10.91 8.69 9.14
C PHE A 722 9.63 8.53 9.95
N LEU A 723 8.52 8.94 9.33
CA LEU A 723 7.17 8.79 9.85
C LEU A 723 6.46 7.67 9.08
N PRO A 724 6.22 6.49 9.69
CA PRO A 724 5.52 5.39 9.01
C PRO A 724 4.12 5.75 8.53
N THR A 725 3.45 6.67 9.22
CA THR A 725 2.10 7.14 8.92
C THR A 725 2.04 8.65 9.05
N ARG A 726 1.38 9.30 8.08
CA ARG A 726 1.28 10.76 7.98
C ARG A 726 -0.18 11.22 7.88
N PRO A 727 -0.88 11.41 9.02
CA PRO A 727 -2.22 11.96 9.01
C PRO A 727 -2.25 13.34 8.32
N SER A 728 -3.20 13.55 7.44
CA SER A 728 -3.26 14.72 6.58
C SER A 728 -4.64 15.39 6.51
N ILE A 729 -5.66 14.81 7.16
CA ILE A 729 -6.96 15.42 7.45
C ILE A 729 -7.33 15.03 8.88
N LEU A 730 -7.75 16.01 9.68
CA LEU A 730 -8.15 15.84 11.08
C LEU A 730 -9.53 16.42 11.30
N ARG A 731 -10.31 15.82 12.22
CA ARG A 731 -11.52 16.44 12.73
C ARG A 731 -11.19 17.52 13.79
N PRO A 732 -12.03 18.53 13.99
CA PRO A 732 -11.84 19.51 15.05
C PRO A 732 -11.72 18.87 16.42
N GLY A 733 -10.78 19.35 17.23
CA GLY A 733 -10.55 18.84 18.57
C GLY A 733 -9.78 17.52 18.64
N GLU A 734 -9.42 16.91 17.50
CA GLU A 734 -8.57 15.73 17.48
C GLU A 734 -7.12 16.06 17.78
N THR A 735 -6.38 15.02 18.13
CA THR A 735 -4.95 15.09 18.39
C THR A 735 -4.20 14.53 17.18
N LEU A 736 -3.30 15.29 16.59
CA LEU A 736 -2.33 14.79 15.62
C LEU A 736 -1.32 13.90 16.36
N ARG A 737 -1.39 12.60 16.14
CA ARG A 737 -0.47 11.61 16.71
C ARG A 737 0.45 11.09 15.62
N LEU A 738 1.74 11.05 15.91
CA LEU A 738 2.77 10.57 14.99
C LEU A 738 3.66 9.58 15.72
N PHE A 739 3.95 8.45 15.05
CA PHE A 739 5.07 7.59 15.40
C PHE A 739 6.28 8.01 14.60
N VAL A 740 7.44 8.00 15.23
CA VAL A 740 8.72 8.42 14.66
C VAL A 740 9.70 7.29 14.83
N VAL A 741 10.30 6.83 13.75
CA VAL A 741 11.35 5.82 13.79
C VAL A 741 12.67 6.48 13.44
N ALA A 742 13.64 6.39 14.35
CA ALA A 742 14.91 7.14 14.32
C ALA A 742 16.14 6.22 14.49
N PRO A 743 16.37 5.25 13.61
CA PRO A 743 17.50 4.33 13.73
C PRO A 743 18.83 5.03 13.52
N GLY A 744 19.84 4.64 14.30
CA GLY A 744 21.19 5.21 14.23
C GLY A 744 21.31 6.66 14.76
N VAL A 745 20.21 7.23 15.25
CA VAL A 745 20.23 8.53 15.92
C VAL A 745 20.75 8.31 17.37
N GLY A 746 21.74 9.07 17.77
CA GLY A 746 22.35 8.92 19.09
C GLY A 746 21.35 9.12 20.24
N ALA A 747 21.58 8.45 21.35
CA ALA A 747 20.70 8.52 22.54
C ALA A 747 20.59 9.95 23.13
N ASP A 748 21.53 10.84 22.84
CA ASP A 748 21.57 12.24 23.23
C ASP A 748 20.83 13.17 22.28
N ALA A 749 20.28 12.65 21.18
CA ALA A 749 19.57 13.47 20.22
C ALA A 749 18.19 13.90 20.75
N ARG A 750 17.84 15.14 20.45
CA ARG A 750 16.52 15.70 20.77
C ARG A 750 15.60 15.51 19.57
N ILE A 751 14.61 14.64 19.72
CA ILE A 751 13.60 14.39 18.71
C ILE A 751 12.33 15.20 19.05
N GLY A 752 11.75 15.88 18.06
CA GLY A 752 10.55 16.67 18.28
C GLY A 752 9.81 17.02 16.99
N LEU A 753 8.53 17.31 17.16
CA LEU A 753 7.64 17.81 16.13
C LEU A 753 7.73 19.34 16.09
N LEU A 754 8.14 19.87 14.96
CA LEU A 754 7.97 21.28 14.62
C LEU A 754 6.63 21.46 13.92
N HIS A 755 5.84 22.42 14.35
CA HIS A 755 4.51 22.68 13.80
C HIS A 755 4.17 24.17 13.83
N ARG A 756 3.29 24.58 12.91
CA ARG A 756 2.70 25.93 12.87
C ARG A 756 1.39 25.93 12.08
N GLY A 757 0.59 26.95 12.21
CA GLY A 757 -0.49 27.23 11.27
C GLY A 757 0.07 27.62 9.89
N LEU A 758 -0.55 27.18 8.81
CA LEU A 758 -0.11 27.51 7.45
C LEU A 758 -0.09 29.04 7.22
N GLY A 759 1.04 29.56 6.79
CA GLY A 759 1.27 31.01 6.59
C GLY A 759 1.79 31.75 7.83
N HIS A 760 1.90 31.10 8.99
CA HIS A 760 2.57 31.67 10.16
C HIS A 760 4.10 31.58 9.98
N THR A 761 4.83 32.49 10.60
CA THR A 761 6.31 32.55 10.50
C THR A 761 6.99 31.65 11.52
N ASP A 762 6.43 31.57 12.72
CA ASP A 762 7.09 30.99 13.87
C ASP A 762 6.71 29.51 14.05
N TRP A 763 7.73 28.68 14.19
CA TRP A 763 7.57 27.26 14.47
C TRP A 763 7.54 27.01 15.99
N SER A 764 6.55 26.27 16.44
CA SER A 764 6.51 25.68 17.78
C SER A 764 7.11 24.29 17.76
N ARG A 765 7.69 23.87 18.89
CA ARG A 765 8.28 22.54 19.04
C ARG A 765 7.61 21.74 20.15
N THR A 766 7.18 20.53 19.87
CA THR A 766 6.70 19.55 20.84
C THR A 766 7.68 18.39 20.91
N ALA A 767 8.19 18.08 22.11
CA ALA A 767 9.16 17.00 22.29
C ALA A 767 8.51 15.63 22.05
N ALA A 768 9.23 14.74 21.40
CA ALA A 768 8.80 13.35 21.24
C ALA A 768 9.13 12.54 22.51
N ARG A 769 8.27 11.57 22.81
CA ARG A 769 8.44 10.59 23.88
C ARG A 769 9.07 9.32 23.31
N HIS A 770 10.07 8.78 23.98
CA HIS A 770 10.65 7.49 23.63
C HIS A 770 9.69 6.36 24.00
N GLU A 771 9.38 5.48 23.04
CA GLU A 771 8.50 4.33 23.22
C GLU A 771 9.25 3.02 23.41
N GLY A 772 10.41 2.91 22.79
CA GLY A 772 11.30 1.75 22.88
C GLY A 772 12.24 1.67 21.68
N ARG A 773 13.46 1.25 21.89
CA ARG A 773 14.51 1.12 20.87
C ARG A 773 14.66 2.41 20.06
N ALA A 774 14.53 2.39 18.71
CA ALA A 774 14.59 3.62 17.91
C ALA A 774 13.21 4.28 17.67
N VAL A 775 12.15 3.85 18.37
CA VAL A 775 10.79 4.34 18.15
C VAL A 775 10.39 5.37 19.20
N HIS A 776 9.78 6.45 18.72
CA HIS A 776 9.27 7.56 19.50
C HIS A 776 7.83 7.88 19.09
N SER A 777 7.10 8.60 19.93
CA SER A 777 5.79 9.15 19.62
C SER A 777 5.74 10.63 19.95
N VAL A 778 4.91 11.36 19.23
CA VAL A 778 4.60 12.75 19.53
C VAL A 778 3.12 13.03 19.27
N ALA A 779 2.51 13.83 20.12
CA ALA A 779 1.11 14.20 20.04
C ALA A 779 0.97 15.73 20.09
N LEU A 780 0.21 16.28 19.18
CA LEU A 780 -0.17 17.70 19.13
C LEU A 780 -1.70 17.79 19.18
N GLY A 781 -2.22 18.43 20.19
CA GLY A 781 -3.66 18.66 20.28
C GLY A 781 -4.20 18.80 21.70
N PRO A 782 -5.50 19.05 21.80
CA PRO A 782 -6.49 19.11 20.71
C PRO A 782 -6.20 20.23 19.70
N VAL A 783 -6.41 19.96 18.40
CA VAL A 783 -6.13 20.91 17.33
C VAL A 783 -7.30 21.88 17.18
N GLU A 784 -7.00 23.18 17.26
CA GLU A 784 -8.01 24.24 17.16
C GLU A 784 -8.47 24.45 15.71
N PRO A 785 -9.79 24.51 15.44
CA PRO A 785 -10.35 24.74 14.11
C PRO A 785 -9.84 26.02 13.43
N ALA A 786 -9.54 27.05 14.19
CA ALA A 786 -9.07 28.33 13.69
C ALA A 786 -7.74 28.25 12.92
N LEU A 787 -6.95 27.20 13.10
CA LEU A 787 -5.70 26.99 12.35
C LEU A 787 -5.94 26.64 10.89
N GLY A 788 -7.07 26.01 10.56
CA GLY A 788 -7.42 25.58 9.20
C GLY A 788 -6.50 24.53 8.62
N VAL A 789 -5.20 24.82 8.52
CA VAL A 789 -4.15 23.91 8.08
C VAL A 789 -2.95 24.00 8.99
N ILE A 790 -2.43 22.85 9.41
CA ILE A 790 -1.19 22.73 10.16
C ILE A 790 -0.07 22.33 9.22
N GLU A 791 1.02 23.08 9.22
CA GLU A 791 2.30 22.60 8.70
C GLU A 791 3.08 21.89 9.80
N TYR A 792 3.67 20.74 9.51
CA TYR A 792 4.47 20.01 10.48
C TYR A 792 5.64 19.28 9.83
N ARG A 793 6.68 19.02 10.62
CA ARG A 793 7.82 18.15 10.32
C ARG A 793 8.41 17.63 11.62
N VAL A 794 9.06 16.47 11.56
CA VAL A 794 9.79 15.95 12.71
C VAL A 794 11.29 16.16 12.50
N GLU A 795 11.98 16.55 13.55
CA GLU A 795 13.45 16.75 13.54
C GLU A 795 14.11 15.99 14.67
N ALA A 796 15.26 15.41 14.37
CA ALA A 796 16.20 14.90 15.34
C ALA A 796 17.48 15.73 15.29
N GLU A 797 17.80 16.40 16.40
CA GLU A 797 19.00 17.23 16.59
C GLU A 797 20.02 16.45 17.42
N GLY A 798 21.12 16.05 16.84
CA GLY A 798 22.22 15.34 17.48
C GLY A 798 23.57 16.02 17.23
N ARG A 799 24.64 15.43 17.76
CA ARG A 799 26.02 15.95 17.62
C ARG A 799 26.49 16.04 16.18
N THR A 800 25.96 15.18 15.31
CA THR A 800 26.33 15.15 13.88
C THR A 800 25.50 16.07 13.00
N GLY A 801 24.56 16.83 13.58
CA GLY A 801 23.66 17.74 12.87
C GLY A 801 22.20 17.43 13.07
N THR A 802 21.36 18.03 12.23
CA THR A 802 19.91 17.86 12.24
C THR A 802 19.46 17.03 11.04
N ILE A 803 18.65 16.01 11.29
CA ILE A 803 17.92 15.27 10.24
C ILE A 803 16.42 15.49 10.44
N SER A 804 15.66 15.46 9.35
CA SER A 804 14.21 15.71 9.41
C SER A 804 13.41 14.84 8.44
N ASP A 805 12.14 14.61 8.77
CA ASP A 805 11.11 14.08 7.89
C ASP A 805 9.92 15.08 7.84
N PRO A 806 9.58 15.63 6.65
CA PRO A 806 10.31 15.47 5.39
C PRO A 806 11.72 16.11 5.45
N PRO A 807 12.58 15.78 4.48
CA PRO A 807 13.92 16.36 4.42
C PRO A 807 13.92 17.89 4.43
N ALA A 808 15.04 18.48 4.80
CA ALA A 808 15.19 19.93 4.97
C ALA A 808 14.59 20.75 3.81
N GLY A 809 13.80 21.77 4.15
CA GLY A 809 13.07 22.61 3.21
C GLY A 809 11.63 22.13 2.89
N GLY A 810 11.23 20.94 3.32
CA GLY A 810 9.86 20.43 3.18
C GLY A 810 9.05 20.51 4.47
N ALA A 811 7.73 20.45 4.34
CA ALA A 811 6.79 20.24 5.45
C ALA A 811 5.61 19.40 4.97
N TYR A 812 5.03 18.60 5.88
CA TYR A 812 3.73 17.98 5.67
C TYR A 812 2.62 18.94 6.06
N HIS A 813 1.46 18.75 5.47
CA HIS A 813 0.29 19.56 5.78
C HIS A 813 -0.86 18.65 6.25
N ALA A 814 -1.54 19.07 7.30
CA ALA A 814 -2.78 18.45 7.74
C ALA A 814 -3.90 19.50 7.69
N ALA A 815 -4.91 19.26 6.88
CA ALA A 815 -6.11 20.09 6.78
C ALA A 815 -7.11 19.70 7.88
N LEU A 816 -7.93 20.67 8.35
CA LEU A 816 -8.95 20.41 9.34
C LEU A 816 -10.31 20.33 8.67
N LEU A 817 -11.00 19.21 8.87
CA LEU A 817 -12.38 19.00 8.45
C LEU A 817 -13.32 19.70 9.46
N ALA A 818 -13.40 21.01 9.39
CA ALA A 818 -14.09 21.84 10.37
C ALA A 818 -15.50 22.25 9.93
#